data_fae85be5039955ec899ad83274815e1a
#
_entry.id   fae85be5039955ec899ad83274815e1a
#
_cell.length_a   1.000
_cell.length_b   1.000
_cell.length_c   1.000
_cell.angle_alpha   90.00
_cell.angle_beta   90.00
_cell.angle_gamma   90.00
#
_symmetry.space_group_name_H-M   'P 1'
#
loop_
_entity.id
_entity.type
_entity.pdbx_description
1 polymer ?
#
loop_
_entity_poly.entity_id
_entity_poly.type
_entity_poly.pdbx_seq_one_letter_code
_entity_poly.pdbx_strand_id
1 'polypeptide(L)'
;MPHRDSVDIGLAHTARSNAAVKRVVGGFAALTLGEWVLGTTVAIHAYPVGGALLVGLVGFRFFPAAVAGLVTAQFADTHRRERVLTATATIRALTSGLVAASLALNLPFAIPLLLVWFDAAAGSAYRPAQATLLPTLVHTPTEFTSATALASHAKSSGQMFGALAGGLLVAGLPIAIAVSAATVLYAASALTTARIRAPAPPASAGIGLRGRLLRMRDGMVAISDDREAKEIVAYACMRSAVRGVWISLGVVAALKLLGLGNAGFGILMAAAGAGALAAIPLSVLLVGRRRLARWMAAGLLMCGAPIAAIGAAAAGIPAVAFMVGWGMGMAVSDVAAQAVLNRVVSPRSVAPVTGLMESGKLLFEGGACLLAPALVSTLGIRDALVVVGVMVALVVAGGARAFTRIDARAVGRVDVSHLLASVRLFHRLRVDLLEGVVAQLTPLAVAAGQDVVTQGVDDHRGWYLVDQGRLEVLIDGFVVNELGRGDGFGELALLRDRPRSATVRTSTEVKLLALERDAFLTAVGGADVPLSGSFDTADVRGEDHAELLARTPLLQGIGYRAVAELARGAVVHEVASGTQIVTAGEIDDDYHVLLDGRATVIVGDERRTQLLPGDGFGEIAVLHRVPRSATVLAEENCTLMTVSGADLRAAVSTRGGRVARMAAAATTDASADATRA
;
A
#
# COMPACT_ATOMS: atom_id res chain seq x y z
N MET A 1 -4.55 16.81 11.53
CA MET A 1 -5.54 17.61 10.76
C MET A 1 -5.12 17.96 9.32
N PRO A 2 -3.87 18.02 8.90
CA PRO A 2 -3.53 18.40 7.51
C PRO A 2 -3.81 17.29 6.45
N HIS A 3 -4.13 16.06 6.83
CA HIS A 3 -4.37 14.96 5.88
C HIS A 3 -5.80 14.87 5.31
N ARG A 4 -6.80 15.51 5.94
CA ARG A 4 -8.19 15.52 5.42
C ARG A 4 -8.34 16.44 4.22
N ASP A 5 -7.77 17.62 4.31
CA ASP A 5 -7.88 18.63 3.25
C ASP A 5 -7.15 18.20 1.96
N SER A 6 -6.06 17.45 2.07
CA SER A 6 -5.31 16.95 0.91
C SER A 6 -6.03 15.83 0.14
N VAL A 7 -6.80 14.97 0.83
CA VAL A 7 -7.59 13.92 0.19
C VAL A 7 -8.81 14.52 -0.52
N ASP A 8 -9.51 15.45 0.12
CA ASP A 8 -10.68 16.12 -0.48
C ASP A 8 -10.29 17.00 -1.66
N ILE A 9 -9.15 17.71 -1.57
CA ILE A 9 -8.59 18.50 -2.67
C ILE A 9 -8.13 17.58 -3.82
N GLY A 10 -7.51 16.44 -3.51
CA GLY A 10 -7.10 15.45 -4.49
C GLY A 10 -8.29 14.83 -5.23
N LEU A 11 -9.36 14.44 -4.53
CA LEU A 11 -10.60 13.90 -5.12
C LEU A 11 -11.28 14.95 -6.03
N ALA A 12 -11.38 16.20 -5.57
CA ALA A 12 -11.96 17.27 -6.35
C ALA A 12 -11.13 17.63 -7.58
N HIS A 13 -9.81 17.61 -7.47
CA HIS A 13 -8.89 17.88 -8.57
C HIS A 13 -8.91 16.75 -9.62
N THR A 14 -8.84 15.48 -9.22
CA THR A 14 -8.92 14.31 -10.12
C THR A 14 -10.26 14.29 -10.86
N ALA A 15 -11.35 14.60 -10.18
CA ALA A 15 -12.67 14.71 -10.80
C ALA A 15 -12.78 15.86 -11.83
N ARG A 16 -11.93 16.89 -11.72
CA ARG A 16 -11.94 18.06 -12.61
C ARG A 16 -10.89 18.03 -13.72
N SER A 17 -9.80 17.27 -13.58
CA SER A 17 -8.65 17.33 -14.52
C SER A 17 -8.60 16.15 -15.50
N ASN A 18 -8.83 14.90 -15.05
CA ASN A 18 -8.62 13.71 -15.89
C ASN A 18 -9.93 13.17 -16.48
N ALA A 19 -10.21 13.50 -17.74
CA ALA A 19 -11.43 13.06 -18.44
C ALA A 19 -11.52 11.54 -18.63
N ALA A 20 -10.38 10.82 -18.74
CA ALA A 20 -10.37 9.37 -18.90
C ALA A 20 -10.75 8.69 -17.57
N VAL A 21 -10.21 9.13 -16.44
CA VAL A 21 -10.59 8.64 -15.09
C VAL A 21 -12.08 8.87 -14.85
N LYS A 22 -12.62 10.05 -15.17
CA LYS A 22 -14.06 10.33 -15.06
C LYS A 22 -14.91 9.34 -15.83
N ARG A 23 -14.52 9.03 -17.08
CA ARG A 23 -15.26 8.07 -17.91
C ARG A 23 -15.21 6.65 -17.34
N VAL A 24 -14.03 6.21 -16.84
CA VAL A 24 -13.91 4.89 -16.20
C VAL A 24 -14.79 4.80 -14.96
N VAL A 25 -14.71 5.79 -14.08
CA VAL A 25 -15.47 5.80 -12.82
C VAL A 25 -16.96 6.00 -13.07
N GLY A 26 -17.33 6.90 -13.99
CA GLY A 26 -18.72 7.12 -14.40
C GLY A 26 -19.35 5.89 -15.05
N GLY A 27 -18.60 5.22 -15.97
CA GLY A 27 -19.02 3.95 -16.57
C GLY A 27 -19.20 2.86 -15.51
N PHE A 28 -18.31 2.77 -14.52
CA PHE A 28 -18.42 1.84 -13.41
C PHE A 28 -19.60 2.16 -12.48
N ALA A 29 -19.88 3.43 -12.20
CA ALA A 29 -21.04 3.85 -11.42
C ALA A 29 -22.34 3.44 -12.12
N ALA A 30 -22.47 3.70 -13.41
CA ALA A 30 -23.63 3.29 -14.21
C ALA A 30 -23.80 1.76 -14.24
N LEU A 31 -22.69 1.00 -14.38
CA LEU A 31 -22.72 -0.46 -14.36
C LEU A 31 -23.18 -0.99 -13.01
N THR A 32 -22.65 -0.49 -11.90
CA THR A 32 -23.01 -0.96 -10.56
C THR A 32 -24.44 -0.58 -10.19
N LEU A 33 -24.90 0.61 -10.58
CA LEU A 33 -26.30 1.00 -10.47
C LEU A 33 -27.21 -0.01 -11.21
N GLY A 34 -26.92 -0.32 -12.49
CA GLY A 34 -27.66 -1.25 -13.30
C GLY A 34 -27.70 -2.67 -12.71
N GLU A 35 -26.55 -3.13 -12.15
CA GLU A 35 -26.45 -4.43 -11.49
C GLU A 35 -27.40 -4.55 -10.28
N TRP A 36 -27.48 -3.51 -9.46
CA TRP A 36 -28.35 -3.51 -8.29
C TRP A 36 -29.82 -3.28 -8.65
N VAL A 37 -30.10 -2.44 -9.66
CA VAL A 37 -31.47 -2.31 -10.20
C VAL A 37 -31.94 -3.67 -10.70
N LEU A 38 -31.23 -4.32 -11.61
CA LEU A 38 -31.60 -5.62 -12.18
C LEU A 38 -31.79 -6.67 -11.08
N GLY A 39 -30.78 -6.79 -10.21
CA GLY A 39 -30.78 -7.81 -9.15
C GLY A 39 -31.92 -7.65 -8.16
N THR A 40 -32.19 -6.43 -7.71
CA THR A 40 -33.25 -6.13 -6.75
C THR A 40 -34.63 -6.33 -7.39
N THR A 41 -34.82 -5.81 -8.62
CA THR A 41 -36.06 -5.88 -9.37
C THR A 41 -36.49 -7.34 -9.61
N VAL A 42 -35.56 -8.15 -10.14
CA VAL A 42 -35.85 -9.56 -10.45
C VAL A 42 -36.04 -10.39 -9.16
N ALA A 43 -35.27 -10.11 -8.09
CA ALA A 43 -35.39 -10.82 -6.82
C ALA A 43 -36.77 -10.57 -6.14
N ILE A 44 -37.26 -9.33 -6.17
CA ILE A 44 -38.57 -8.98 -5.61
C ILE A 44 -39.69 -9.66 -6.44
N HIS A 45 -39.60 -9.62 -7.78
CA HIS A 45 -40.55 -10.25 -8.67
C HIS A 45 -40.54 -11.79 -8.58
N ALA A 46 -39.41 -12.40 -8.29
CA ALA A 46 -39.27 -13.85 -8.13
C ALA A 46 -40.09 -14.39 -6.96
N TYR A 47 -40.29 -13.60 -5.90
CA TYR A 47 -40.98 -14.06 -4.69
C TYR A 47 -42.44 -14.45 -4.92
N PRO A 48 -43.32 -13.62 -5.54
CA PRO A 48 -44.70 -14.00 -5.81
C PRO A 48 -44.83 -15.14 -6.83
N VAL A 49 -43.82 -15.36 -7.71
CA VAL A 49 -43.82 -16.41 -8.73
C VAL A 49 -43.48 -17.79 -8.15
N GLY A 50 -42.51 -17.89 -7.27
CA GLY A 50 -42.03 -19.20 -6.75
C GLY A 50 -41.39 -19.13 -5.36
N GLY A 51 -41.79 -18.15 -4.56
CA GLY A 51 -41.42 -18.05 -3.15
C GLY A 51 -39.93 -17.83 -2.92
N ALA A 52 -39.49 -18.20 -1.74
CA ALA A 52 -38.09 -18.04 -1.32
C ALA A 52 -37.11 -18.81 -2.19
N LEU A 53 -37.51 -19.93 -2.80
CA LEU A 53 -36.65 -20.74 -3.65
C LEU A 53 -36.24 -19.98 -4.91
N LEU A 54 -37.17 -19.33 -5.61
CA LEU A 54 -36.82 -18.55 -6.79
C LEU A 54 -35.95 -17.32 -6.43
N VAL A 55 -36.19 -16.68 -5.29
CA VAL A 55 -35.32 -15.59 -4.79
C VAL A 55 -33.90 -16.11 -4.55
N GLY A 56 -33.76 -17.29 -3.94
CA GLY A 56 -32.46 -17.95 -3.76
C GLY A 56 -31.74 -18.25 -5.08
N LEU A 57 -32.48 -18.75 -6.07
CA LEU A 57 -31.97 -19.02 -7.41
C LEU A 57 -31.55 -17.73 -8.15
N VAL A 58 -32.25 -16.61 -7.98
CA VAL A 58 -31.81 -15.31 -8.49
C VAL A 58 -30.49 -14.88 -7.81
N GLY A 59 -30.36 -15.07 -6.49
CA GLY A 59 -29.12 -14.80 -5.74
C GLY A 59 -27.96 -15.72 -6.13
N PHE A 60 -28.26 -16.97 -6.53
CA PHE A 60 -27.26 -17.94 -6.99
C PHE A 60 -26.41 -17.45 -8.19
N ARG A 61 -26.85 -16.38 -8.88
CA ARG A 61 -26.07 -15.75 -9.99
C ARG A 61 -24.60 -15.45 -9.65
N PHE A 62 -24.26 -15.28 -8.39
CA PHE A 62 -22.87 -15.05 -7.97
C PHE A 62 -21.99 -16.29 -8.15
N PHE A 63 -22.58 -17.50 -8.15
CA PHE A 63 -21.84 -18.72 -8.38
C PHE A 63 -21.32 -18.83 -9.84
N PRO A 64 -22.15 -18.73 -10.89
CA PRO A 64 -21.64 -18.69 -12.27
C PRO A 64 -20.73 -17.49 -12.53
N ALA A 65 -20.94 -16.35 -11.84
CA ALA A 65 -20.03 -15.21 -11.95
C ALA A 65 -18.63 -15.54 -11.39
N ALA A 66 -18.53 -16.27 -10.28
CA ALA A 66 -17.27 -16.73 -9.71
C ALA A 66 -16.53 -17.68 -10.67
N VAL A 67 -17.23 -18.67 -11.22
CA VAL A 67 -16.67 -19.62 -12.18
C VAL A 67 -16.22 -18.91 -13.47
N ALA A 68 -17.05 -18.03 -14.01
CA ALA A 68 -16.71 -17.24 -15.20
C ALA A 68 -15.51 -16.33 -14.93
N GLY A 69 -15.39 -15.75 -13.74
CA GLY A 69 -14.27 -14.88 -13.33
C GLY A 69 -12.90 -15.53 -13.50
N LEU A 70 -12.84 -16.85 -13.31
CA LEU A 70 -11.58 -17.62 -13.52
C LEU A 70 -11.12 -17.60 -15.01
N VAL A 71 -12.05 -17.51 -15.94
CA VAL A 71 -11.76 -17.47 -17.37
C VAL A 71 -11.69 -16.03 -17.86
N THR A 72 -12.63 -15.19 -17.46
CA THR A 72 -12.78 -13.83 -17.98
C THR A 72 -11.67 -12.86 -17.56
N ALA A 73 -11.00 -13.09 -16.42
CA ALA A 73 -9.79 -12.34 -16.05
C ALA A 73 -8.72 -12.37 -17.16
N GLN A 74 -8.72 -13.39 -18.04
CA GLN A 74 -7.81 -13.49 -19.21
C GLN A 74 -8.06 -12.41 -20.26
N PHE A 75 -9.28 -12.05 -20.45
CA PHE A 75 -9.58 -11.05 -21.46
C PHE A 75 -9.00 -9.68 -21.08
N ALA A 76 -8.93 -9.36 -19.78
CA ALA A 76 -8.30 -8.15 -19.27
C ALA A 76 -6.78 -8.12 -19.50
N ASP A 77 -6.12 -9.28 -19.50
CA ASP A 77 -4.66 -9.39 -19.69
C ASP A 77 -4.25 -9.43 -21.16
N THR A 78 -5.09 -10.00 -22.04
CA THR A 78 -4.75 -10.28 -23.45
C THR A 78 -5.34 -9.27 -24.44
N HIS A 79 -6.39 -8.55 -24.04
CA HIS A 79 -7.09 -7.61 -24.90
C HIS A 79 -6.96 -6.17 -24.39
N ARG A 80 -7.23 -5.21 -25.26
CA ARG A 80 -7.29 -3.79 -24.88
C ARG A 80 -8.36 -3.60 -23.81
N ARG A 81 -7.95 -3.14 -22.65
CA ARG A 81 -8.77 -3.08 -21.42
C ARG A 81 -10.05 -2.28 -21.60
N GLU A 82 -9.97 -1.14 -22.33
CA GLU A 82 -11.15 -0.32 -22.64
C GLU A 82 -12.16 -1.06 -23.53
N ARG A 83 -11.70 -1.95 -24.43
CA ARG A 83 -12.59 -2.78 -25.24
C ARG A 83 -13.28 -3.85 -24.40
N VAL A 84 -12.57 -4.44 -23.42
CA VAL A 84 -13.17 -5.41 -22.48
C VAL A 84 -14.27 -4.74 -21.65
N LEU A 85 -14.04 -3.52 -21.12
CA LEU A 85 -15.05 -2.76 -20.38
C LEU A 85 -16.29 -2.50 -21.25
N THR A 86 -16.09 -1.99 -22.45
CA THR A 86 -17.18 -1.67 -23.38
C THR A 86 -17.94 -2.91 -23.81
N ALA A 87 -17.25 -3.99 -24.20
CA ALA A 87 -17.88 -5.26 -24.61
C ALA A 87 -18.71 -5.86 -23.46
N THR A 88 -18.15 -5.89 -22.24
CA THR A 88 -18.85 -6.38 -21.06
C THR A 88 -20.12 -5.56 -20.80
N ALA A 89 -20.06 -4.24 -20.81
CA ALA A 89 -21.21 -3.38 -20.59
C ALA A 89 -22.26 -3.53 -21.70
N THR A 90 -21.83 -3.70 -22.98
CA THR A 90 -22.73 -3.95 -24.12
C THR A 90 -23.43 -5.30 -23.99
N ILE A 91 -22.69 -6.37 -23.66
CA ILE A 91 -23.29 -7.70 -23.45
C ILE A 91 -24.34 -7.63 -22.32
N ARG A 92 -24.03 -6.96 -21.22
CA ARG A 92 -24.97 -6.78 -20.10
C ARG A 92 -26.19 -5.95 -20.50
N ALA A 93 -26.04 -4.91 -21.31
CA ALA A 93 -27.17 -4.15 -21.84
C ALA A 93 -28.10 -5.02 -22.70
N LEU A 94 -27.52 -5.83 -23.60
CA LEU A 94 -28.30 -6.74 -24.43
C LEU A 94 -28.98 -7.81 -23.58
N THR A 95 -28.27 -8.42 -22.65
CA THR A 95 -28.81 -9.48 -21.77
C THR A 95 -29.93 -8.95 -20.90
N SER A 96 -29.77 -7.79 -20.25
CA SER A 96 -30.83 -7.18 -19.44
C SER A 96 -32.03 -6.75 -20.28
N GLY A 97 -31.81 -6.31 -21.52
CA GLY A 97 -32.90 -6.08 -22.48
C GLY A 97 -33.69 -7.35 -22.82
N LEU A 98 -33.00 -8.49 -23.00
CA LEU A 98 -33.61 -9.79 -23.18
C LEU A 98 -34.37 -10.25 -21.92
N VAL A 99 -33.85 -9.97 -20.71
CA VAL A 99 -34.59 -10.19 -19.46
C VAL A 99 -35.89 -9.38 -19.46
N ALA A 100 -35.83 -8.09 -19.78
CA ALA A 100 -37.02 -7.24 -19.85
C ALA A 100 -38.02 -7.75 -20.88
N ALA A 101 -37.57 -8.13 -22.08
CA ALA A 101 -38.42 -8.68 -23.12
C ALA A 101 -39.06 -10.02 -22.72
N SER A 102 -38.29 -10.92 -22.09
CA SER A 102 -38.83 -12.21 -21.62
C SER A 102 -39.93 -12.05 -20.57
N LEU A 103 -39.79 -11.06 -19.69
CA LEU A 103 -40.80 -10.72 -18.69
C LEU A 103 -42.00 -10.02 -19.31
N ALA A 104 -41.84 -9.16 -20.32
CA ALA A 104 -42.93 -8.51 -21.04
C ALA A 104 -43.75 -9.53 -21.82
N LEU A 105 -43.12 -10.54 -22.38
CA LEU A 105 -43.77 -11.64 -23.13
C LEU A 105 -44.33 -12.74 -22.22
N ASN A 106 -44.23 -12.59 -20.88
CA ASN A 106 -44.65 -13.58 -19.88
C ASN A 106 -44.07 -14.98 -20.14
N LEU A 107 -42.82 -15.07 -20.59
CA LEU A 107 -42.14 -16.35 -20.78
C LEU A 107 -41.92 -17.07 -19.44
N PRO A 108 -41.73 -18.41 -19.45
CA PRO A 108 -41.42 -19.15 -18.23
C PRO A 108 -40.24 -18.55 -17.48
N PHE A 109 -40.34 -18.40 -16.15
CA PHE A 109 -39.36 -17.68 -15.32
C PHE A 109 -37.95 -18.28 -15.38
N ALA A 110 -37.79 -19.52 -15.84
CA ALA A 110 -36.49 -20.13 -16.11
C ALA A 110 -35.66 -19.33 -17.15
N ILE A 111 -36.31 -18.70 -18.13
CA ILE A 111 -35.62 -17.92 -19.19
C ILE A 111 -35.01 -16.64 -18.62
N PRO A 112 -35.77 -15.72 -17.96
CA PRO A 112 -35.16 -14.56 -17.34
C PRO A 112 -34.15 -14.93 -16.24
N LEU A 113 -34.32 -16.04 -15.51
CA LEU A 113 -33.39 -16.54 -14.53
C LEU A 113 -32.03 -16.91 -15.16
N LEU A 114 -32.04 -17.70 -16.22
CA LEU A 114 -30.81 -18.08 -16.94
C LEU A 114 -30.09 -16.86 -17.56
N LEU A 115 -30.87 -15.91 -18.08
CA LEU A 115 -30.32 -14.65 -18.60
C LEU A 115 -29.65 -13.81 -17.49
N VAL A 116 -30.23 -13.75 -16.29
CA VAL A 116 -29.61 -13.07 -15.14
C VAL A 116 -28.32 -13.78 -14.69
N TRP A 117 -28.26 -15.10 -14.75
CA TRP A 117 -27.03 -15.84 -14.48
C TRP A 117 -25.95 -15.56 -15.52
N PHE A 118 -26.33 -15.52 -16.80
CA PHE A 118 -25.43 -15.16 -17.89
C PHE A 118 -24.94 -13.70 -17.78
N ASP A 119 -25.84 -12.75 -17.44
CA ASP A 119 -25.48 -11.35 -17.17
C ASP A 119 -24.42 -11.23 -16.07
N ALA A 120 -24.59 -11.93 -14.95
CA ALA A 120 -23.64 -11.92 -13.85
C ALA A 120 -22.29 -12.55 -14.23
N ALA A 121 -22.31 -13.64 -14.99
CA ALA A 121 -21.11 -14.29 -15.52
C ALA A 121 -20.34 -13.36 -16.49
N ALA A 122 -21.04 -12.70 -17.41
CA ALA A 122 -20.45 -11.73 -18.32
C ALA A 122 -19.85 -10.53 -17.58
N GLY A 123 -20.52 -10.07 -16.51
CA GLY A 123 -20.08 -8.97 -15.65
C GLY A 123 -18.75 -9.19 -14.93
N SER A 124 -18.35 -10.46 -14.74
CA SER A 124 -17.14 -10.82 -13.99
C SER A 124 -15.84 -10.28 -14.60
N ALA A 125 -15.79 -10.01 -15.91
CA ALA A 125 -14.63 -9.45 -16.62
C ALA A 125 -14.39 -7.96 -16.34
N TYR A 126 -15.42 -7.22 -15.93
CA TYR A 126 -15.34 -5.76 -15.85
C TYR A 126 -14.36 -5.27 -14.76
N ARG A 127 -14.46 -5.81 -13.55
CA ARG A 127 -13.63 -5.36 -12.41
C ARG A 127 -12.13 -5.59 -12.63
N PRO A 128 -11.66 -6.78 -13.08
CA PRO A 128 -10.24 -6.98 -13.39
C PRO A 128 -9.74 -6.01 -14.46
N ALA A 129 -10.52 -5.79 -15.54
CA ALA A 129 -10.16 -4.86 -16.59
C ALA A 129 -10.07 -3.41 -16.08
N GLN A 130 -10.99 -2.98 -15.22
CA GLN A 130 -10.97 -1.66 -14.59
C GLN A 130 -9.75 -1.50 -13.68
N ALA A 131 -9.46 -2.47 -12.81
CA ALA A 131 -8.36 -2.42 -11.87
C ALA A 131 -7.00 -2.31 -12.57
N THR A 132 -6.85 -2.98 -13.73
CA THR A 132 -5.62 -2.91 -14.53
C THR A 132 -5.55 -1.69 -15.45
N LEU A 133 -6.69 -1.10 -15.82
CA LEU A 133 -6.76 0.11 -16.65
C LEU A 133 -6.45 1.38 -15.84
N LEU A 134 -6.98 1.49 -14.62
CA LEU A 134 -6.92 2.70 -13.80
C LEU A 134 -5.49 3.21 -13.57
N PRO A 135 -4.49 2.36 -13.23
CA PRO A 135 -3.09 2.80 -13.07
C PRO A 135 -2.48 3.38 -14.34
N THR A 136 -2.94 2.96 -15.53
CA THR A 136 -2.40 3.43 -16.82
C THR A 136 -2.93 4.81 -17.24
N LEU A 137 -3.96 5.31 -16.58
CA LEU A 137 -4.62 6.59 -16.87
C LEU A 137 -4.23 7.71 -15.91
N VAL A 138 -3.52 7.39 -14.82
CA VAL A 138 -3.10 8.34 -13.80
C VAL A 138 -1.59 8.56 -13.86
N HIS A 139 -1.16 9.79 -13.54
CA HIS A 139 0.24 10.19 -13.67
C HIS A 139 0.97 10.29 -12.32
N THR A 140 0.21 10.34 -11.20
CA THR A 140 0.79 10.48 -9.87
C THR A 140 0.21 9.45 -8.89
N PRO A 141 0.95 9.04 -7.85
CA PRO A 141 0.43 8.17 -6.78
C PRO A 141 -0.80 8.74 -6.07
N THR A 142 -0.87 10.06 -5.94
CA THR A 142 -2.01 10.76 -5.32
C THR A 142 -3.26 10.67 -6.20
N GLU A 143 -3.11 10.84 -7.52
CA GLU A 143 -4.20 10.61 -8.49
C GLU A 143 -4.69 9.16 -8.43
N PHE A 144 -3.79 8.19 -8.35
CA PHE A 144 -4.15 6.77 -8.28
C PHE A 144 -4.99 6.48 -7.02
N THR A 145 -4.54 6.97 -5.87
CA THR A 145 -5.27 6.81 -4.60
C THR A 145 -6.66 7.45 -4.69
N SER A 146 -6.74 8.67 -5.23
CA SER A 146 -8.00 9.39 -5.40
C SER A 146 -8.94 8.69 -6.38
N ALA A 147 -8.44 8.17 -7.51
CA ALA A 147 -9.22 7.44 -8.49
C ALA A 147 -9.76 6.12 -7.94
N THR A 148 -8.97 5.40 -7.14
CA THR A 148 -9.38 4.16 -6.48
C THR A 148 -10.43 4.42 -5.41
N ALA A 149 -10.28 5.47 -4.62
CA ALA A 149 -11.29 5.91 -3.64
C ALA A 149 -12.61 6.25 -4.34
N LEU A 150 -12.55 7.01 -5.45
CA LEU A 150 -13.72 7.39 -6.24
C LEU A 150 -14.44 6.16 -6.84
N ALA A 151 -13.68 5.15 -7.30
CA ALA A 151 -14.27 3.89 -7.78
C ALA A 151 -14.96 3.11 -6.61
N SER A 152 -14.38 3.13 -5.42
CA SER A 152 -15.00 2.53 -4.23
C SER A 152 -16.28 3.25 -3.82
N HIS A 153 -16.30 4.58 -3.88
CA HIS A 153 -17.51 5.38 -3.68
C HIS A 153 -18.57 5.06 -4.72
N ALA A 154 -18.20 4.94 -6.01
CA ALA A 154 -19.12 4.58 -7.09
C ALA A 154 -19.78 3.21 -6.85
N LYS A 155 -19.01 2.23 -6.35
CA LYS A 155 -19.52 0.90 -5.98
C LYS A 155 -20.57 0.99 -4.87
N SER A 156 -20.27 1.67 -3.76
CA SER A 156 -21.18 1.76 -2.61
C SER A 156 -22.42 2.60 -2.94
N SER A 157 -22.25 3.70 -3.67
CA SER A 157 -23.36 4.53 -4.15
C SER A 157 -24.24 3.77 -5.15
N GLY A 158 -23.62 2.99 -6.05
CA GLY A 158 -24.33 2.11 -6.98
C GLY A 158 -25.19 1.08 -6.26
N GLN A 159 -24.68 0.48 -5.19
CA GLN A 159 -25.46 -0.43 -4.33
C GLN A 159 -26.64 0.30 -3.67
N MET A 160 -26.38 1.45 -3.05
CA MET A 160 -27.39 2.22 -2.34
C MET A 160 -28.53 2.69 -3.27
N PHE A 161 -28.16 3.46 -4.30
CA PHE A 161 -29.14 4.06 -5.20
C PHE A 161 -29.75 3.05 -6.17
N GLY A 162 -28.98 2.04 -6.62
CA GLY A 162 -29.47 1.02 -7.53
C GLY A 162 -30.49 0.09 -6.88
N ALA A 163 -30.22 -0.35 -5.65
CA ALA A 163 -31.19 -1.18 -4.92
C ALA A 163 -32.47 -0.40 -4.57
N LEU A 164 -32.34 0.87 -4.13
CA LEU A 164 -33.46 1.74 -3.86
C LEU A 164 -34.32 1.95 -5.12
N ALA A 165 -33.66 2.34 -6.22
CA ALA A 165 -34.33 2.54 -7.50
C ALA A 165 -35.03 1.28 -7.98
N GLY A 166 -34.39 0.10 -7.90
CA GLY A 166 -34.97 -1.18 -8.26
C GLY A 166 -36.23 -1.49 -7.45
N GLY A 167 -36.21 -1.29 -6.13
CA GLY A 167 -37.34 -1.47 -5.26
C GLY A 167 -38.53 -0.53 -5.56
N LEU A 168 -38.22 0.78 -5.77
CA LEU A 168 -39.24 1.78 -6.11
C LEU A 168 -39.82 1.56 -7.50
N LEU A 169 -39.00 1.20 -8.48
CA LEU A 169 -39.50 0.91 -9.84
C LEU A 169 -40.47 -0.28 -9.85
N VAL A 170 -40.16 -1.36 -9.12
CA VAL A 170 -41.09 -2.53 -9.02
C VAL A 170 -42.37 -2.18 -8.25
N ALA A 171 -42.29 -1.25 -7.31
CA ALA A 171 -43.49 -0.84 -6.57
C ALA A 171 -44.49 -0.01 -7.40
N GLY A 172 -43.99 0.73 -8.43
CA GLY A 172 -44.84 1.64 -9.20
C GLY A 172 -44.98 1.33 -10.68
N LEU A 173 -44.21 0.40 -11.25
CA LEU A 173 -44.14 0.14 -12.69
C LEU A 173 -44.24 -1.35 -13.01
N PRO A 174 -44.69 -1.70 -14.23
CA PRO A 174 -44.58 -3.08 -14.73
C PRO A 174 -43.14 -3.57 -14.69
N ILE A 175 -42.94 -4.83 -14.35
CA ILE A 175 -41.62 -5.42 -14.11
C ILE A 175 -40.65 -5.25 -15.33
N ALA A 176 -41.18 -5.41 -16.53
CA ALA A 176 -40.38 -5.24 -17.77
C ALA A 176 -39.81 -3.81 -17.91
N ILE A 177 -40.61 -2.80 -17.54
CA ILE A 177 -40.15 -1.38 -17.54
C ILE A 177 -39.12 -1.16 -16.43
N ALA A 178 -39.36 -1.72 -15.24
CA ALA A 178 -38.39 -1.61 -14.14
C ALA A 178 -37.03 -2.23 -14.48
N VAL A 179 -37.00 -3.38 -15.16
CA VAL A 179 -35.75 -4.01 -15.63
C VAL A 179 -35.10 -3.23 -16.77
N SER A 180 -35.88 -2.57 -17.66
CA SER A 180 -35.34 -1.75 -18.75
C SER A 180 -34.47 -0.59 -18.24
N ALA A 181 -34.69 -0.11 -17.02
CA ALA A 181 -33.82 0.89 -16.39
C ALA A 181 -32.36 0.38 -16.25
N ALA A 182 -32.16 -0.90 -15.93
CA ALA A 182 -30.84 -1.51 -15.90
C ALA A 182 -30.20 -1.56 -17.30
N THR A 183 -31.01 -1.84 -18.34
CA THR A 183 -30.54 -1.83 -19.74
C THR A 183 -30.00 -0.46 -20.13
N VAL A 184 -30.73 0.62 -19.79
CA VAL A 184 -30.28 2.00 -20.06
C VAL A 184 -28.98 2.32 -19.31
N LEU A 185 -28.85 1.91 -18.07
CA LEU A 185 -27.64 2.13 -17.25
C LEU A 185 -26.43 1.38 -17.82
N TYR A 186 -26.60 0.15 -18.26
CA TYR A 186 -25.54 -0.63 -18.91
C TYR A 186 -25.16 -0.06 -20.28
N ALA A 187 -26.13 0.42 -21.04
CA ALA A 187 -25.86 1.11 -22.30
C ALA A 187 -25.09 2.43 -22.07
N ALA A 188 -25.48 3.20 -21.05
CA ALA A 188 -24.72 4.40 -20.62
C ALA A 188 -23.27 4.07 -20.21
N SER A 189 -23.07 2.96 -19.49
CA SER A 189 -21.73 2.46 -19.18
C SER A 189 -20.94 2.10 -20.44
N ALA A 190 -21.54 1.40 -21.40
CA ALA A 190 -20.91 1.05 -22.67
C ALA A 190 -20.54 2.31 -23.48
N LEU A 191 -21.41 3.29 -23.57
CA LEU A 191 -21.16 4.55 -24.29
C LEU A 191 -20.05 5.40 -23.67
N THR A 192 -19.98 5.44 -22.32
CA THR A 192 -18.93 6.17 -21.62
C THR A 192 -17.57 5.51 -21.76
N THR A 193 -17.52 4.17 -21.66
CA THR A 193 -16.27 3.40 -21.79
C THR A 193 -15.76 3.29 -23.22
N ALA A 194 -16.63 3.28 -24.23
CA ALA A 194 -16.26 3.29 -25.66
C ALA A 194 -15.45 4.54 -26.05
N ARG A 195 -15.57 5.64 -25.31
CA ARG A 195 -14.84 6.90 -25.56
C ARG A 195 -13.47 6.96 -24.86
N ILE A 196 -13.05 5.89 -24.16
CA ILE A 196 -11.76 5.82 -23.49
C ILE A 196 -10.71 5.38 -24.53
N ARG A 197 -9.59 6.12 -24.56
CA ARG A 197 -8.40 5.74 -25.31
C ARG A 197 -7.27 5.50 -24.31
N ALA A 198 -6.83 4.24 -24.22
CA ALA A 198 -5.72 3.85 -23.38
C ALA A 198 -4.55 3.31 -24.23
N PRO A 199 -3.31 3.40 -23.72
CA PRO A 199 -2.17 2.74 -24.32
C PRO A 199 -2.44 1.23 -24.51
N ALA A 200 -1.96 0.66 -25.60
CA ALA A 200 -2.06 -0.78 -25.82
C ALA A 200 -1.33 -1.52 -24.67
N PRO A 201 -1.88 -2.63 -24.15
CA PRO A 201 -1.15 -3.43 -23.19
C PRO A 201 0.17 -3.88 -23.82
N PRO A 202 1.28 -3.96 -23.05
CA PRO A 202 2.51 -4.54 -23.55
C PRO A 202 2.21 -5.96 -24.07
N ALA A 203 2.90 -6.37 -25.14
CA ALA A 203 2.78 -7.69 -25.72
C ALA A 203 3.34 -8.76 -24.76
N SER A 204 2.76 -8.89 -23.59
CA SER A 204 3.03 -9.98 -22.68
C SER A 204 2.29 -11.20 -23.18
N ALA A 205 3.01 -12.29 -23.43
CA ALA A 205 2.41 -13.58 -23.73
C ALA A 205 1.38 -13.91 -22.65
N GLY A 206 0.10 -13.87 -23.01
CA GLY A 206 -0.99 -14.14 -22.08
C GLY A 206 -0.72 -15.46 -21.37
N ILE A 207 -0.76 -15.45 -20.05
CA ILE A 207 -0.59 -16.68 -19.26
C ILE A 207 -1.80 -17.55 -19.57
N GLY A 208 -1.61 -18.59 -20.39
CA GLY A 208 -2.67 -19.49 -20.81
C GLY A 208 -3.39 -20.15 -19.61
N LEU A 209 -4.51 -20.82 -19.85
CA LEU A 209 -5.34 -21.48 -18.83
C LEU A 209 -4.49 -22.36 -17.87
N ARG A 210 -3.50 -23.07 -18.40
CA ARG A 210 -2.58 -23.90 -17.62
C ARG A 210 -1.77 -23.09 -16.60
N GLY A 211 -1.23 -21.96 -16.99
CA GLY A 211 -0.44 -21.11 -16.08
C GLY A 211 -1.30 -20.45 -14.99
N ARG A 212 -2.61 -20.33 -15.19
CA ARG A 212 -3.54 -19.85 -14.16
C ARG A 212 -3.93 -20.94 -13.19
N LEU A 213 -4.22 -22.13 -13.69
CA LEU A 213 -4.45 -23.26 -12.84
C LEU A 213 -3.23 -23.51 -11.92
N LEU A 214 -2.01 -23.29 -12.44
CA LEU A 214 -0.80 -23.32 -11.64
C LEU A 214 -0.80 -22.19 -10.58
N ARG A 215 -1.10 -20.95 -10.95
CA ARG A 215 -1.20 -19.84 -9.96
C ARG A 215 -2.32 -20.04 -8.94
N MET A 216 -3.45 -20.62 -9.35
CA MET A 216 -4.50 -21.00 -8.40
C MET A 216 -4.02 -22.09 -7.43
N ARG A 217 -3.30 -23.11 -7.97
CA ARG A 217 -2.69 -24.12 -7.14
C ARG A 217 -1.68 -23.52 -6.16
N ASP A 218 -0.83 -22.61 -6.63
CA ASP A 218 0.15 -21.93 -5.77
C ASP A 218 -0.54 -21.08 -4.68
N GLY A 219 -1.65 -20.44 -5.01
CA GLY A 219 -2.52 -19.75 -4.05
C GLY A 219 -3.17 -20.70 -3.04
N MET A 220 -3.66 -21.85 -3.49
CA MET A 220 -4.21 -22.90 -2.60
C MET A 220 -3.14 -23.47 -1.68
N VAL A 221 -1.95 -23.75 -2.20
CA VAL A 221 -0.81 -24.23 -1.40
C VAL A 221 -0.45 -23.16 -0.36
N ALA A 222 -0.29 -21.89 -0.77
CA ALA A 222 0.02 -20.80 0.15
C ALA A 222 -1.03 -20.62 1.25
N ILE A 223 -2.32 -20.86 0.96
CA ILE A 223 -3.39 -20.84 1.97
C ILE A 223 -3.33 -22.09 2.84
N SER A 224 -3.05 -23.27 2.28
CA SER A 224 -3.03 -24.52 3.04
C SER A 224 -1.86 -24.60 4.01
N ASP A 225 -0.72 -24.04 3.65
CA ASP A 225 0.51 -24.07 4.44
C ASP A 225 0.54 -22.98 5.52
N ASP A 226 -0.23 -21.91 5.34
CA ASP A 226 -0.32 -20.79 6.28
C ASP A 226 -1.67 -20.78 7.00
N ARG A 227 -1.64 -21.15 8.29
CA ARG A 227 -2.83 -21.24 9.14
C ARG A 227 -3.59 -19.92 9.24
N GLU A 228 -2.87 -18.82 9.43
CA GLU A 228 -3.48 -17.49 9.58
C GLU A 228 -4.11 -17.03 8.26
N ALA A 229 -3.45 -17.28 7.11
CA ALA A 229 -4.01 -16.99 5.80
C ALA A 229 -5.30 -17.78 5.56
N LYS A 230 -5.33 -19.07 5.93
CA LYS A 230 -6.54 -19.92 5.87
C LYS A 230 -7.67 -19.35 6.72
N GLU A 231 -7.39 -18.95 7.96
CA GLU A 231 -8.38 -18.37 8.88
C GLU A 231 -8.94 -17.05 8.32
N ILE A 232 -8.08 -16.15 7.79
CA ILE A 232 -8.52 -14.87 7.20
C ILE A 232 -9.45 -15.11 5.99
N VAL A 233 -9.05 -16.01 5.08
CA VAL A 233 -9.85 -16.35 3.90
C VAL A 233 -11.18 -16.97 4.31
N ALA A 234 -11.19 -17.89 5.29
CA ALA A 234 -12.40 -18.52 5.80
C ALA A 234 -13.39 -17.49 6.38
N TYR A 235 -12.91 -16.53 7.18
CA TYR A 235 -13.75 -15.46 7.73
C TYR A 235 -14.28 -14.53 6.63
N ALA A 236 -13.48 -14.21 5.60
CA ALA A 236 -13.92 -13.39 4.47
C ALA A 236 -15.02 -14.12 3.65
N CYS A 237 -14.87 -15.43 3.42
CA CYS A 237 -15.87 -16.27 2.76
C CYS A 237 -17.15 -16.39 3.59
N MET A 238 -17.02 -16.58 4.92
CA MET A 238 -18.17 -16.62 5.83
C MET A 238 -18.95 -15.30 5.81
N ARG A 239 -18.28 -14.16 5.85
CA ARG A 239 -18.91 -12.84 5.70
C ARG A 239 -19.74 -12.76 4.41
N SER A 240 -19.19 -13.25 3.31
CA SER A 240 -19.88 -13.28 2.02
C SER A 240 -21.05 -14.27 2.00
N ALA A 241 -20.95 -15.40 2.71
CA ALA A 241 -22.08 -16.30 2.92
C ALA A 241 -23.22 -15.62 3.69
N VAL A 242 -22.92 -14.89 4.77
CA VAL A 242 -23.91 -14.09 5.53
C VAL A 242 -24.60 -13.07 4.60
N ARG A 243 -23.84 -12.43 3.72
CA ARG A 243 -24.41 -11.53 2.71
C ARG A 243 -25.33 -12.27 1.73
N GLY A 244 -24.93 -13.43 1.24
CA GLY A 244 -25.74 -14.27 0.36
C GLY A 244 -27.06 -14.69 1.00
N VAL A 245 -27.00 -15.17 2.25
CA VAL A 245 -28.20 -15.46 3.04
C VAL A 245 -29.11 -14.24 3.13
N TRP A 246 -28.56 -13.05 3.46
CA TRP A 246 -29.33 -11.82 3.55
C TRP A 246 -29.94 -11.40 2.21
N ILE A 247 -29.27 -11.52 1.09
CA ILE A 247 -29.82 -11.20 -0.24
C ILE A 247 -31.09 -12.01 -0.52
N SER A 248 -31.12 -13.26 -0.09
CA SER A 248 -32.30 -14.12 -0.25
C SER A 248 -33.35 -13.90 0.84
N LEU A 249 -32.98 -13.95 2.12
CA LEU A 249 -33.92 -13.77 3.25
C LEU A 249 -34.43 -12.34 3.35
N GLY A 250 -33.63 -11.33 2.97
CA GLY A 250 -34.00 -9.92 3.06
C GLY A 250 -35.24 -9.57 2.21
N VAL A 251 -35.40 -10.18 1.03
CA VAL A 251 -36.58 -10.02 0.22
C VAL A 251 -37.82 -10.61 0.95
N VAL A 252 -37.69 -11.83 1.47
CA VAL A 252 -38.76 -12.50 2.22
C VAL A 252 -39.09 -11.73 3.49
N ALA A 253 -38.07 -11.25 4.21
CA ALA A 253 -38.26 -10.44 5.42
C ALA A 253 -38.97 -9.12 5.12
N ALA A 254 -38.59 -8.40 4.07
CA ALA A 254 -39.23 -7.15 3.68
C ALA A 254 -40.71 -7.32 3.36
N LEU A 255 -41.07 -8.40 2.64
CA LEU A 255 -42.43 -8.66 2.18
C LEU A 255 -43.34 -9.31 3.26
N LYS A 256 -42.83 -10.29 4.04
CA LYS A 256 -43.62 -11.10 4.96
C LYS A 256 -43.48 -10.74 6.43
N LEU A 257 -42.25 -10.37 6.87
CA LEU A 257 -41.98 -10.11 8.29
C LEU A 257 -42.17 -8.63 8.64
N LEU A 258 -41.70 -7.74 7.80
CA LEU A 258 -41.65 -6.31 8.09
C LEU A 258 -42.79 -5.51 7.45
N GLY A 259 -43.55 -6.11 6.52
CA GLY A 259 -44.67 -5.46 5.85
C GLY A 259 -44.32 -4.22 5.04
N LEU A 260 -43.08 -4.10 4.56
CA LEU A 260 -42.56 -2.92 3.86
C LEU A 260 -42.96 -2.87 2.38
N GLY A 261 -43.68 -3.88 1.87
CA GLY A 261 -44.06 -3.95 0.47
C GLY A 261 -42.90 -4.14 -0.49
N ASN A 262 -43.15 -3.96 -1.79
CA ASN A 262 -42.16 -4.19 -2.86
C ASN A 262 -40.95 -3.25 -2.78
N ALA A 263 -41.10 -2.02 -2.27
CA ALA A 263 -39.98 -1.10 -2.08
C ALA A 263 -39.10 -1.48 -0.89
N GLY A 264 -39.59 -2.31 0.04
CA GLY A 264 -38.94 -2.56 1.33
C GLY A 264 -37.54 -3.13 1.23
N PHE A 265 -37.31 -4.12 0.38
CA PHE A 265 -35.99 -4.69 0.20
C PHE A 265 -35.00 -3.65 -0.39
N GLY A 266 -35.45 -2.81 -1.32
CA GLY A 266 -34.68 -1.71 -1.86
C GLY A 266 -34.29 -0.68 -0.79
N ILE A 267 -35.22 -0.32 0.11
CA ILE A 267 -34.97 0.58 1.24
C ILE A 267 -33.94 -0.01 2.20
N LEU A 268 -34.06 -1.29 2.56
CA LEU A 268 -33.13 -2.00 3.44
C LEU A 268 -31.73 -2.03 2.82
N MET A 269 -31.62 -2.30 1.52
CA MET A 269 -30.34 -2.31 0.81
C MET A 269 -29.73 -0.90 0.66
N ALA A 270 -30.58 0.12 0.48
CA ALA A 270 -30.13 1.51 0.48
C ALA A 270 -29.57 1.93 1.84
N ALA A 271 -30.23 1.54 2.93
CA ALA A 271 -29.73 1.76 4.29
C ALA A 271 -28.38 1.08 4.51
N ALA A 272 -28.20 -0.14 4.02
CA ALA A 272 -26.92 -0.85 4.03
C ALA A 272 -25.84 -0.12 3.22
N GLY A 273 -26.19 0.37 2.03
CA GLY A 273 -25.29 1.19 1.22
C GLY A 273 -24.86 2.49 1.91
N ALA A 274 -25.80 3.17 2.56
CA ALA A 274 -25.50 4.36 3.37
C ALA A 274 -24.55 4.05 4.53
N GLY A 275 -24.75 2.91 5.21
CA GLY A 275 -23.84 2.42 6.24
C GLY A 275 -22.43 2.14 5.71
N ALA A 276 -22.32 1.53 4.55
CA ALA A 276 -21.04 1.28 3.90
C ALA A 276 -20.30 2.58 3.51
N LEU A 277 -21.03 3.60 3.04
CA LEU A 277 -20.48 4.95 2.78
C LEU A 277 -20.03 5.63 4.07
N ALA A 278 -20.83 5.54 5.13
CA ALA A 278 -20.48 6.09 6.45
C ALA A 278 -19.22 5.43 7.06
N ALA A 279 -18.90 4.19 6.68
CA ALA A 279 -17.70 3.48 7.13
C ALA A 279 -16.41 3.95 6.43
N ILE A 280 -16.47 4.74 5.36
CA ILE A 280 -15.27 5.13 4.60
C ILE A 280 -14.25 5.90 5.47
N PRO A 281 -14.62 6.94 6.25
CA PRO A 281 -13.69 7.61 7.15
C PRO A 281 -13.08 6.66 8.19
N LEU A 282 -13.89 5.73 8.71
CA LEU A 282 -13.44 4.71 9.65
C LEU A 282 -12.42 3.76 9.00
N SER A 283 -12.63 3.39 7.75
CA SER A 283 -11.70 2.54 6.98
C SER A 283 -10.33 3.21 6.80
N VAL A 284 -10.29 4.51 6.55
CA VAL A 284 -9.03 5.30 6.49
C VAL A 284 -8.33 5.32 7.85
N LEU A 285 -9.09 5.46 8.94
CA LEU A 285 -8.53 5.43 10.31
C LEU A 285 -8.02 4.05 10.73
N LEU A 286 -8.46 2.98 10.06
CA LEU A 286 -7.97 1.62 10.30
C LEU A 286 -6.59 1.37 9.66
N VAL A 287 -6.26 2.09 8.58
CA VAL A 287 -4.94 2.01 7.95
C VAL A 287 -3.87 2.45 8.95
N GLY A 288 -2.91 1.58 9.25
CA GLY A 288 -1.86 1.84 10.25
C GLY A 288 -2.18 1.37 11.68
N ARG A 289 -3.41 0.93 11.99
CA ARG A 289 -3.73 0.36 13.30
C ARG A 289 -3.09 -1.02 13.50
N ARG A 290 -2.68 -1.30 14.76
CA ARG A 290 -1.96 -2.54 15.11
C ARG A 290 -2.86 -3.77 15.25
N ARG A 291 -4.18 -3.63 15.49
CA ARG A 291 -5.09 -4.74 15.83
C ARG A 291 -6.22 -4.89 14.82
N LEU A 292 -5.86 -5.14 13.55
CA LEU A 292 -6.82 -5.18 12.45
C LEU A 292 -7.71 -6.42 12.45
N ALA A 293 -7.22 -7.57 12.94
CA ALA A 293 -8.04 -8.79 12.99
C ALA A 293 -9.21 -8.65 13.98
N ARG A 294 -9.05 -7.86 15.05
CA ARG A 294 -10.16 -7.52 15.95
C ARG A 294 -11.20 -6.63 15.28
N TRP A 295 -10.80 -5.72 14.40
CA TRP A 295 -11.72 -4.93 13.59
C TRP A 295 -12.46 -5.77 12.57
N MET A 296 -11.80 -6.79 11.99
CA MET A 296 -12.46 -7.79 11.14
C MET A 296 -13.53 -8.56 11.93
N ALA A 297 -13.22 -9.00 13.15
CA ALA A 297 -14.17 -9.66 14.05
C ALA A 297 -15.34 -8.75 14.43
N ALA A 298 -15.07 -7.50 14.81
CA ALA A 298 -16.11 -6.51 15.11
C ALA A 298 -17.04 -6.26 13.91
N GLY A 299 -16.47 -6.12 12.71
CA GLY A 299 -17.23 -5.99 11.47
C GLY A 299 -18.11 -7.20 11.19
N LEU A 300 -17.62 -8.43 11.47
CA LEU A 300 -18.42 -9.65 11.35
C LEU A 300 -19.60 -9.67 12.35
N LEU A 301 -19.38 -9.27 13.60
CA LEU A 301 -20.47 -9.13 14.57
C LEU A 301 -21.48 -8.08 14.13
N MET A 302 -21.03 -6.97 13.57
CA MET A 302 -21.89 -5.94 12.97
C MET A 302 -22.63 -6.44 11.70
N CYS A 303 -22.19 -7.55 11.09
CA CYS A 303 -22.97 -8.21 10.03
C CYS A 303 -24.03 -9.17 10.60
N GLY A 304 -23.73 -9.91 11.66
CA GLY A 304 -24.63 -10.90 12.24
C GLY A 304 -25.68 -10.30 13.16
N ALA A 305 -25.30 -9.44 14.09
CA ALA A 305 -26.18 -8.89 15.11
C ALA A 305 -27.37 -8.10 14.54
N PRO A 306 -27.27 -7.26 13.52
CA PRO A 306 -28.39 -6.59 12.89
C PRO A 306 -29.41 -7.58 12.27
N ILE A 307 -28.91 -8.67 11.66
CA ILE A 307 -29.79 -9.69 11.06
C ILE A 307 -30.61 -10.38 12.16
N ALA A 308 -29.97 -10.77 13.26
CA ALA A 308 -30.65 -11.34 14.41
C ALA A 308 -31.68 -10.36 15.03
N ALA A 309 -31.29 -9.08 15.16
CA ALA A 309 -32.15 -8.03 15.71
C ALA A 309 -33.38 -7.77 14.83
N ILE A 310 -33.25 -7.84 13.50
CA ILE A 310 -34.37 -7.75 12.56
C ILE A 310 -35.35 -8.92 12.78
N GLY A 311 -34.82 -10.14 12.93
CA GLY A 311 -35.62 -11.31 13.26
C GLY A 311 -36.35 -11.18 14.61
N ALA A 312 -35.66 -10.72 15.65
CA ALA A 312 -36.18 -10.57 16.99
C ALA A 312 -37.25 -9.46 17.09
N ALA A 313 -36.95 -8.27 16.56
CA ALA A 313 -37.80 -7.08 16.66
C ALA A 313 -39.03 -7.16 15.72
N ALA A 314 -38.85 -7.73 14.52
CA ALA A 314 -39.85 -7.83 13.45
C ALA A 314 -40.57 -6.50 13.14
N ALA A 315 -39.84 -5.38 13.21
CA ALA A 315 -40.35 -4.02 13.03
C ALA A 315 -39.59 -3.28 11.91
N GLY A 316 -40.33 -2.63 11.00
CA GLY A 316 -39.79 -2.04 9.77
C GLY A 316 -38.82 -0.88 10.00
N ILE A 317 -39.16 0.08 10.87
CA ILE A 317 -38.32 1.26 11.12
C ILE A 317 -36.97 0.89 11.79
N PRO A 318 -36.95 0.09 12.89
CA PRO A 318 -35.70 -0.40 13.47
C PRO A 318 -34.89 -1.22 12.47
N ALA A 319 -35.51 -2.01 11.58
CA ALA A 319 -34.80 -2.81 10.58
C ALA A 319 -33.96 -1.93 9.64
N VAL A 320 -34.47 -0.75 9.25
CA VAL A 320 -33.68 0.22 8.43
C VAL A 320 -32.42 0.69 9.18
N ALA A 321 -32.57 1.04 10.47
CA ALA A 321 -31.41 1.45 11.29
C ALA A 321 -30.40 0.29 11.47
N PHE A 322 -30.86 -0.93 11.70
CA PHE A 322 -30.01 -2.12 11.79
C PHE A 322 -29.26 -2.38 10.49
N MET A 323 -29.88 -2.11 9.34
CA MET A 323 -29.20 -2.27 8.04
C MET A 323 -28.10 -1.25 7.80
N VAL A 324 -28.17 -0.06 8.35
CA VAL A 324 -27.02 0.89 8.35
C VAL A 324 -25.82 0.26 9.08
N GLY A 325 -26.06 -0.30 10.28
CA GLY A 325 -25.03 -1.02 11.03
C GLY A 325 -24.46 -2.22 10.27
N TRP A 326 -25.33 -2.99 9.61
CA TRP A 326 -24.92 -4.10 8.76
C TRP A 326 -23.99 -3.68 7.62
N GLY A 327 -24.34 -2.60 6.90
CA GLY A 327 -23.51 -2.07 5.82
C GLY A 327 -22.15 -1.56 6.29
N MET A 328 -22.13 -0.90 7.46
CA MET A 328 -20.89 -0.50 8.13
C MET A 328 -20.00 -1.69 8.47
N GLY A 329 -20.59 -2.74 9.07
CA GLY A 329 -19.90 -3.98 9.42
C GLY A 329 -19.29 -4.67 8.21
N MET A 330 -20.03 -4.73 7.10
CA MET A 330 -19.57 -5.28 5.83
C MET A 330 -18.32 -4.55 5.30
N ALA A 331 -18.34 -3.22 5.30
CA ALA A 331 -17.22 -2.40 4.81
C ALA A 331 -15.99 -2.51 5.72
N VAL A 332 -16.17 -2.40 7.04
CA VAL A 332 -15.08 -2.50 8.02
C VAL A 332 -14.42 -3.87 7.95
N SER A 333 -15.22 -4.95 7.91
CA SER A 333 -14.68 -6.32 7.84
C SER A 333 -13.94 -6.59 6.54
N ASP A 334 -14.42 -6.05 5.40
CA ASP A 334 -13.75 -6.24 4.09
C ASP A 334 -12.39 -5.55 4.03
N VAL A 335 -12.35 -4.29 4.46
CA VAL A 335 -11.10 -3.50 4.52
C VAL A 335 -10.10 -4.12 5.50
N ALA A 336 -10.56 -4.52 6.69
CA ALA A 336 -9.70 -5.13 7.70
C ALA A 336 -9.15 -6.49 7.22
N ALA A 337 -9.98 -7.33 6.59
CA ALA A 337 -9.54 -8.63 6.06
C ALA A 337 -8.47 -8.47 4.98
N GLN A 338 -8.65 -7.54 4.03
CA GLN A 338 -7.66 -7.28 2.98
C GLN A 338 -6.36 -6.72 3.56
N ALA A 339 -6.44 -5.78 4.50
CA ALA A 339 -5.25 -5.19 5.13
C ALA A 339 -4.46 -6.21 5.97
N VAL A 340 -5.17 -7.09 6.71
CA VAL A 340 -4.52 -8.16 7.47
C VAL A 340 -3.89 -9.20 6.53
N LEU A 341 -4.59 -9.58 5.46
CA LEU A 341 -4.07 -10.52 4.46
C LEU A 341 -2.75 -10.02 3.87
N ASN A 342 -2.70 -8.76 3.47
CA ASN A 342 -1.49 -8.14 2.92
C ASN A 342 -0.33 -8.11 3.93
N ARG A 343 -0.60 -8.07 5.24
CA ARG A 343 0.42 -8.10 6.29
C ARG A 343 0.87 -9.51 6.66
N VAL A 344 0.02 -10.52 6.51
CA VAL A 344 0.30 -11.91 6.93
C VAL A 344 0.93 -12.70 5.79
N VAL A 345 0.40 -12.57 4.57
CA VAL A 345 0.84 -13.35 3.41
C VAL A 345 2.09 -12.72 2.78
N SER A 346 2.98 -13.56 2.23
CA SER A 346 4.18 -13.07 1.53
C SER A 346 3.81 -12.31 0.25
N PRO A 347 4.57 -11.28 -0.17
CA PRO A 347 4.29 -10.50 -1.38
C PRO A 347 4.19 -11.35 -2.65
N ARG A 348 4.96 -12.44 -2.75
CA ARG A 348 4.90 -13.37 -3.90
C ARG A 348 3.56 -14.10 -3.97
N SER A 349 2.92 -14.34 -2.84
CA SER A 349 1.67 -15.12 -2.72
C SER A 349 0.43 -14.26 -2.54
N VAL A 350 0.55 -12.95 -2.23
CA VAL A 350 -0.59 -12.05 -1.97
C VAL A 350 -1.56 -12.02 -3.16
N ALA A 351 -1.07 -11.86 -4.38
CA ALA A 351 -1.94 -11.76 -5.55
C ALA A 351 -2.70 -13.07 -5.84
N PRO A 352 -2.08 -14.26 -5.87
CA PRO A 352 -2.80 -15.52 -5.98
C PRO A 352 -3.80 -15.77 -4.84
N VAL A 353 -3.43 -15.49 -3.60
CA VAL A 353 -4.30 -15.69 -2.41
C VAL A 353 -5.49 -14.72 -2.45
N THR A 354 -5.27 -13.44 -2.79
CA THR A 354 -6.35 -12.45 -2.94
C THR A 354 -7.32 -12.87 -4.05
N GLY A 355 -6.82 -13.32 -5.20
CA GLY A 355 -7.67 -13.80 -6.30
C GLY A 355 -8.53 -15.00 -5.89
N LEU A 356 -7.95 -15.95 -5.15
CA LEU A 356 -8.67 -17.10 -4.63
C LEU A 356 -9.70 -16.71 -3.55
N MET A 357 -9.35 -15.78 -2.67
CA MET A 357 -10.27 -15.22 -1.68
C MET A 357 -11.48 -14.53 -2.35
N GLU A 358 -11.26 -13.70 -3.36
CA GLU A 358 -12.34 -13.01 -4.08
C GLU A 358 -13.27 -14.01 -4.81
N SER A 359 -12.71 -15.02 -5.46
CA SER A 359 -13.50 -16.09 -6.09
C SER A 359 -14.27 -16.91 -5.03
N GLY A 360 -13.62 -17.25 -3.93
CA GLY A 360 -14.24 -17.92 -2.79
C GLY A 360 -15.40 -17.13 -2.20
N LYS A 361 -15.23 -15.83 -2.01
CA LYS A 361 -16.30 -14.94 -1.53
C LYS A 361 -17.56 -15.03 -2.40
N LEU A 362 -17.41 -15.01 -3.72
CA LEU A 362 -18.55 -15.11 -4.65
C LEU A 362 -19.19 -16.51 -4.65
N LEU A 363 -18.37 -17.58 -4.57
CA LEU A 363 -18.87 -18.96 -4.47
C LEU A 363 -19.70 -19.15 -3.20
N PHE A 364 -19.19 -18.71 -2.05
CA PHE A 364 -19.90 -18.82 -0.77
C PHE A 364 -21.15 -17.92 -0.72
N GLU A 365 -21.09 -16.74 -1.32
CA GLU A 365 -22.26 -15.85 -1.44
C GLU A 365 -23.39 -16.49 -2.27
N GLY A 366 -23.06 -17.01 -3.45
CA GLY A 366 -24.02 -17.69 -4.32
C GLY A 366 -24.57 -18.98 -3.70
N GLY A 367 -23.70 -19.81 -3.14
CA GLY A 367 -24.11 -21.05 -2.45
C GLY A 367 -25.00 -20.78 -1.26
N ALA A 368 -24.71 -19.75 -0.47
CA ALA A 368 -25.52 -19.37 0.69
C ALA A 368 -26.92 -18.86 0.32
N CYS A 369 -27.08 -18.27 -0.88
CA CYS A 369 -28.41 -17.91 -1.37
C CYS A 369 -29.33 -19.12 -1.55
N LEU A 370 -28.79 -20.30 -1.86
CA LEU A 370 -29.56 -21.54 -1.98
C LEU A 370 -29.91 -22.18 -0.62
N LEU A 371 -29.12 -21.89 0.43
CA LEU A 371 -29.41 -22.37 1.78
C LEU A 371 -30.56 -21.59 2.44
N ALA A 372 -30.73 -20.33 2.08
CA ALA A 372 -31.71 -19.45 2.67
C ALA A 372 -33.17 -19.97 2.53
N PRO A 373 -33.63 -20.49 1.37
CA PRO A 373 -34.97 -21.09 1.23
C PRO A 373 -35.19 -22.28 2.17
N ALA A 374 -34.16 -23.12 2.35
CA ALA A 374 -34.27 -24.28 3.26
C ALA A 374 -34.39 -23.82 4.72
N LEU A 375 -33.65 -22.78 5.13
CA LEU A 375 -33.81 -22.19 6.46
C LEU A 375 -35.19 -21.62 6.70
N VAL A 376 -35.79 -20.95 5.70
CA VAL A 376 -37.14 -20.41 5.82
C VAL A 376 -38.21 -21.51 5.89
N SER A 377 -38.04 -22.59 5.09
CA SER A 377 -39.01 -23.69 5.06
C SER A 377 -39.03 -24.53 6.35
N THR A 378 -37.87 -24.62 7.03
CA THR A 378 -37.74 -25.41 8.26
C THR A 378 -37.98 -24.61 9.54
N LEU A 379 -37.48 -23.38 9.62
CA LEU A 379 -37.51 -22.55 10.83
C LEU A 379 -38.51 -21.40 10.76
N GLY A 380 -38.98 -21.05 9.56
CA GLY A 380 -39.66 -19.79 9.33
C GLY A 380 -38.67 -18.62 9.22
N ILE A 381 -39.15 -17.48 8.67
CA ILE A 381 -38.29 -16.33 8.38
C ILE A 381 -37.68 -15.67 9.63
N ARG A 382 -38.48 -15.60 10.71
CA ARG A 382 -38.07 -14.95 11.97
C ARG A 382 -36.89 -15.68 12.62
N ASP A 383 -37.05 -16.98 12.84
CA ASP A 383 -36.07 -17.81 13.53
C ASP A 383 -34.84 -18.05 12.64
N ALA A 384 -35.01 -18.14 11.32
CA ALA A 384 -33.92 -18.22 10.37
C ALA A 384 -32.97 -17.01 10.48
N LEU A 385 -33.51 -15.79 10.58
CA LEU A 385 -32.69 -14.57 10.77
C LEU A 385 -31.96 -14.57 12.11
N VAL A 386 -32.65 -14.98 13.20
CA VAL A 386 -32.03 -15.08 14.53
C VAL A 386 -30.91 -16.12 14.53
N VAL A 387 -31.14 -17.30 13.98
CA VAL A 387 -30.16 -18.38 13.90
C VAL A 387 -28.93 -17.96 13.12
N VAL A 388 -29.11 -17.30 11.96
CA VAL A 388 -27.95 -16.79 11.16
C VAL A 388 -27.11 -15.80 11.96
N GLY A 389 -27.75 -14.85 12.65
CA GLY A 389 -27.01 -13.86 13.44
C GLY A 389 -26.31 -14.46 14.66
N VAL A 390 -26.96 -15.40 15.36
CA VAL A 390 -26.35 -16.13 16.48
C VAL A 390 -25.18 -17.01 16.03
N MET A 391 -25.30 -17.69 14.90
CA MET A 391 -24.21 -18.48 14.31
C MET A 391 -22.97 -17.63 14.04
N VAL A 392 -23.17 -16.43 13.49
CA VAL A 392 -22.03 -15.49 13.28
C VAL A 392 -21.37 -15.13 14.61
N ALA A 393 -22.16 -14.83 15.65
CA ALA A 393 -21.64 -14.49 16.96
C ALA A 393 -20.85 -15.66 17.59
N LEU A 394 -21.36 -16.88 17.47
CA LEU A 394 -20.69 -18.10 17.96
C LEU A 394 -19.38 -18.36 17.22
N VAL A 395 -19.34 -18.20 15.90
CA VAL A 395 -18.11 -18.36 15.11
C VAL A 395 -17.07 -17.30 15.48
N VAL A 396 -17.47 -16.04 15.68
CA VAL A 396 -16.55 -14.99 16.12
C VAL A 396 -16.05 -15.25 17.53
N ALA A 397 -16.89 -15.67 18.45
CA ALA A 397 -16.51 -16.02 19.81
C ALA A 397 -15.53 -17.20 19.85
N GLY A 398 -15.82 -18.28 19.09
CA GLY A 398 -14.92 -19.44 18.95
C GLY A 398 -13.58 -19.08 18.29
N GLY A 399 -13.59 -18.09 17.41
CA GLY A 399 -12.41 -17.58 16.72
C GLY A 399 -11.59 -16.55 17.49
N ALA A 400 -11.94 -16.17 18.71
CA ALA A 400 -11.29 -15.09 19.47
C ALA A 400 -9.75 -15.27 19.59
N ARG A 401 -9.31 -16.52 19.81
CA ARG A 401 -7.87 -16.87 19.84
C ARG A 401 -7.20 -16.74 18.47
N ALA A 402 -7.91 -17.02 17.39
CA ALA A 402 -7.40 -16.86 16.03
C ALA A 402 -7.15 -15.38 15.73
N PHE A 403 -8.09 -14.49 16.02
CA PHE A 403 -7.94 -13.05 15.81
C PHE A 403 -6.76 -12.47 16.61
N THR A 404 -6.52 -12.95 17.83
CA THR A 404 -5.36 -12.50 18.63
C THR A 404 -4.03 -12.97 18.05
N ARG A 405 -3.96 -14.20 17.52
CA ARG A 405 -2.74 -14.70 16.83
C ARG A 405 -2.46 -13.95 15.55
N ILE A 406 -3.49 -13.76 14.72
CA ILE A 406 -3.39 -13.00 13.48
C ILE A 406 -2.89 -11.58 13.75
N ASP A 407 -3.43 -10.90 14.79
CA ASP A 407 -2.98 -9.57 15.17
C ASP A 407 -1.51 -9.57 15.64
N ALA A 408 -1.10 -10.55 16.44
CA ALA A 408 0.27 -10.66 16.92
C ALA A 408 1.27 -10.80 15.76
N ARG A 409 0.97 -11.63 14.77
CA ARG A 409 1.81 -11.81 13.57
C ARG A 409 1.84 -10.54 12.70
N ALA A 410 0.69 -9.90 12.49
CA ALA A 410 0.58 -8.67 11.73
C ALA A 410 1.35 -7.49 12.37
N VAL A 411 1.34 -7.40 13.72
CA VAL A 411 2.09 -6.39 14.47
C VAL A 411 3.59 -6.60 14.36
N GLY A 412 4.07 -7.83 14.47
CA GLY A 412 5.50 -8.14 14.34
C GLY A 412 6.08 -7.66 13.00
N ARG A 413 5.34 -7.82 11.90
CA ARG A 413 5.77 -7.30 10.59
C ARG A 413 5.77 -5.78 10.49
N VAL A 414 4.81 -5.09 11.10
CA VAL A 414 4.77 -3.61 11.13
C VAL A 414 5.95 -3.06 11.91
N ASP A 415 6.28 -3.66 13.05
CA ASP A 415 7.43 -3.23 13.85
C ASP A 415 8.76 -3.45 13.08
N VAL A 416 8.89 -4.54 12.33
CA VAL A 416 10.03 -4.80 11.45
C VAL A 416 10.07 -3.80 10.28
N SER A 417 8.93 -3.43 9.69
CA SER A 417 8.88 -2.41 8.63
C SER A 417 9.35 -1.05 9.13
N HIS A 418 8.94 -0.64 10.33
CA HIS A 418 9.41 0.60 10.96
C HIS A 418 10.91 0.53 11.29
N LEU A 419 11.38 -0.61 11.77
CA LEU A 419 12.78 -0.83 12.07
C LEU A 419 13.63 -0.74 10.80
N LEU A 420 13.19 -1.38 9.70
CA LEU A 420 13.86 -1.32 8.41
C LEU A 420 13.84 0.11 7.82
N ALA A 421 12.73 0.83 7.96
CA ALA A 421 12.61 2.21 7.50
C ALA A 421 13.51 3.19 8.27
N SER A 422 13.95 2.85 9.49
CA SER A 422 14.91 3.66 10.26
C SER A 422 16.34 3.51 9.75
N VAL A 423 16.66 2.44 9.01
CA VAL A 423 17.96 2.24 8.39
C VAL A 423 18.14 3.21 7.23
N ARG A 424 19.23 3.97 7.21
CA ARG A 424 19.52 5.00 6.18
C ARG A 424 19.37 4.49 4.75
N LEU A 425 19.77 3.26 4.50
CA LEU A 425 19.74 2.64 3.17
C LEU A 425 18.31 2.42 2.63
N PHE A 426 17.34 2.20 3.52
CA PHE A 426 15.95 1.85 3.17
C PHE A 426 14.93 2.96 3.45
N HIS A 427 15.34 4.08 4.07
CA HIS A 427 14.40 5.15 4.49
C HIS A 427 13.70 5.85 3.31
N ARG A 428 14.27 5.80 2.10
CA ARG A 428 13.70 6.37 0.87
C ARG A 428 12.91 5.37 0.03
N LEU A 429 12.87 4.08 0.45
CA LEU A 429 12.07 3.10 -0.25
C LEU A 429 10.58 3.41 -0.16
N ARG A 430 9.89 3.20 -1.26
CA ARG A 430 8.42 3.22 -1.27
C ARG A 430 7.90 2.11 -0.36
N VAL A 431 6.74 2.35 0.25
CA VAL A 431 6.13 1.43 1.22
C VAL A 431 5.93 0.03 0.65
N ASP A 432 5.56 -0.07 -0.63
CA ASP A 432 5.38 -1.34 -1.33
C ASP A 432 6.68 -2.15 -1.49
N LEU A 433 7.79 -1.46 -1.80
CA LEU A 433 9.12 -2.08 -1.87
C LEU A 433 9.64 -2.46 -0.48
N LEU A 434 9.42 -1.60 0.51
CA LEU A 434 9.80 -1.86 1.90
C LEU A 434 9.09 -3.11 2.45
N GLU A 435 7.79 -3.26 2.21
CA GLU A 435 7.04 -4.45 2.58
C GLU A 435 7.54 -5.70 1.85
N GLY A 436 7.98 -5.55 0.59
CA GLY A 436 8.62 -6.60 -0.20
C GLY A 436 9.93 -7.10 0.42
N VAL A 437 10.74 -6.19 0.96
CA VAL A 437 11.99 -6.51 1.67
C VAL A 437 11.70 -7.21 3.00
N VAL A 438 10.78 -6.65 3.80
CA VAL A 438 10.38 -7.24 5.09
C VAL A 438 9.91 -8.67 4.96
N ALA A 439 9.24 -9.00 3.88
CA ALA A 439 8.76 -10.37 3.64
C ALA A 439 9.87 -11.37 3.29
N GLN A 440 11.04 -10.91 2.86
CA GLN A 440 12.20 -11.73 2.54
C GLN A 440 13.21 -11.81 3.69
N LEU A 441 12.99 -11.04 4.77
CA LEU A 441 13.80 -11.13 5.98
C LEU A 441 13.57 -12.46 6.70
N THR A 442 14.65 -13.17 6.99
CA THR A 442 14.65 -14.43 7.74
C THR A 442 15.18 -14.19 9.15
N PRO A 443 14.45 -14.61 10.20
CA PRO A 443 14.94 -14.47 11.58
C PRO A 443 16.11 -15.43 11.82
N LEU A 444 17.18 -14.92 12.44
CA LEU A 444 18.38 -15.65 12.84
C LEU A 444 18.67 -15.35 14.31
N ALA A 445 18.68 -16.36 15.15
CA ALA A 445 19.11 -16.25 16.54
C ALA A 445 20.57 -16.67 16.66
N VAL A 446 21.40 -15.86 17.31
CA VAL A 446 22.83 -16.11 17.52
C VAL A 446 23.15 -15.95 18.99
N ALA A 447 23.86 -16.94 19.55
CA ALA A 447 24.29 -16.90 20.96
C ALA A 447 25.36 -15.80 21.20
N ALA A 448 25.54 -15.38 22.42
CA ALA A 448 26.58 -14.43 22.79
C ALA A 448 27.99 -14.96 22.49
N GLY A 449 28.90 -14.07 22.10
CA GLY A 449 30.30 -14.39 21.81
C GLY A 449 30.58 -15.03 20.46
N GLN A 450 29.60 -15.10 19.55
CA GLN A 450 29.77 -15.68 18.21
C GLN A 450 30.00 -14.60 17.15
N ASP A 451 30.83 -14.92 16.16
CA ASP A 451 31.04 -14.06 15.01
C ASP A 451 29.95 -14.35 13.96
N VAL A 452 29.18 -13.30 13.62
CA VAL A 452 28.14 -13.36 12.58
C VAL A 452 28.76 -13.24 11.20
N VAL A 453 29.74 -12.32 11.06
CA VAL A 453 30.60 -12.13 9.89
C VAL A 453 32.03 -11.94 10.35
N THR A 454 33.00 -12.41 9.56
CA THR A 454 34.43 -12.34 9.93
C THR A 454 35.20 -11.52 8.88
N GLN A 455 36.03 -10.59 9.34
CA GLN A 455 36.85 -9.72 8.49
C GLN A 455 37.72 -10.55 7.52
N GLY A 456 37.81 -10.11 6.27
CA GLY A 456 38.63 -10.76 5.22
C GLY A 456 38.00 -12.00 4.62
N VAL A 457 36.91 -12.53 5.17
CA VAL A 457 36.21 -13.69 4.60
C VAL A 457 35.32 -13.22 3.45
N ASP A 458 35.43 -13.95 2.34
CA ASP A 458 34.59 -13.76 1.17
C ASP A 458 33.23 -14.47 1.36
N ASP A 459 32.42 -13.89 2.25
CA ASP A 459 31.08 -14.37 2.58
C ASP A 459 30.02 -13.37 2.16
N HIS A 460 29.41 -13.61 1.01
CA HIS A 460 28.36 -12.75 0.46
C HIS A 460 26.95 -13.21 0.83
N ARG A 461 26.76 -13.94 1.97
CA ARG A 461 25.48 -14.57 2.31
C ARG A 461 24.34 -13.60 2.48
N GLY A 462 24.56 -12.39 3.02
CA GLY A 462 23.47 -11.43 3.18
C GLY A 462 23.83 -10.18 3.95
N TRP A 463 22.82 -9.37 4.08
CA TRP A 463 22.74 -8.18 4.94
C TRP A 463 21.95 -8.52 6.20
N TYR A 464 22.28 -7.91 7.32
CA TYR A 464 21.68 -8.22 8.62
C TYR A 464 21.15 -6.95 9.30
N LEU A 465 19.96 -7.05 9.92
CA LEU A 465 19.33 -6.01 10.74
C LEU A 465 19.22 -6.52 12.18
N VAL A 466 19.62 -5.71 13.14
CA VAL A 466 19.54 -6.05 14.56
C VAL A 466 18.11 -5.81 15.06
N ASP A 467 17.37 -6.87 15.42
CA ASP A 467 16.05 -6.76 16.06
C ASP A 467 16.17 -6.70 17.59
N GLN A 468 17.05 -7.52 18.18
CA GLN A 468 17.28 -7.53 19.63
C GLN A 468 18.72 -7.89 19.94
N GLY A 469 19.27 -7.35 21.03
CA GLY A 469 20.63 -7.62 21.51
C GLY A 469 21.63 -6.55 21.12
N ARG A 470 22.92 -6.84 21.34
CA ARG A 470 24.06 -5.96 21.02
C ARG A 470 25.17 -6.75 20.37
N LEU A 471 25.86 -6.11 19.43
CA LEU A 471 27.02 -6.66 18.74
C LEU A 471 28.15 -5.64 18.75
N GLU A 472 29.38 -6.12 18.67
CA GLU A 472 30.59 -5.33 18.51
C GLU A 472 31.13 -5.50 17.10
N VAL A 473 31.58 -4.39 16.51
CA VAL A 473 32.28 -4.38 15.21
C VAL A 473 33.77 -4.30 15.51
N LEU A 474 34.52 -5.28 15.03
CA LEU A 474 35.95 -5.37 15.23
C LEU A 474 36.68 -5.23 13.88
N ILE A 475 37.72 -4.39 13.85
CA ILE A 475 38.68 -4.29 12.76
C ILE A 475 40.06 -4.62 13.33
N ASP A 476 40.72 -5.58 12.73
CA ASP A 476 42.06 -6.08 13.16
C ASP A 476 42.09 -6.49 14.64
N GLY A 477 40.93 -6.98 15.16
CA GLY A 477 40.77 -7.41 16.55
C GLY A 477 40.42 -6.32 17.55
N PHE A 478 40.35 -5.05 17.14
CA PHE A 478 39.98 -3.93 17.99
C PHE A 478 38.51 -3.56 17.80
N VAL A 479 37.77 -3.35 18.89
CA VAL A 479 36.37 -2.90 18.85
C VAL A 479 36.35 -1.44 18.38
N VAL A 480 35.72 -1.20 17.23
CA VAL A 480 35.62 0.14 16.63
C VAL A 480 34.21 0.72 16.73
N ASN A 481 33.18 -0.11 16.90
CA ASN A 481 31.79 0.34 17.01
C ASN A 481 30.93 -0.72 17.73
N GLU A 482 29.77 -0.30 18.26
CA GLU A 482 28.74 -1.18 18.79
C GLU A 482 27.46 -1.02 17.97
N LEU A 483 26.79 -2.13 17.72
CA LEU A 483 25.51 -2.18 17.01
C LEU A 483 24.39 -2.62 17.97
N GLY A 484 23.28 -1.91 17.89
CA GLY A 484 22.07 -2.18 18.66
C GLY A 484 20.84 -2.31 17.78
N ARG A 485 19.66 -2.35 18.41
CA ARG A 485 18.38 -2.50 17.72
C ARG A 485 18.16 -1.39 16.67
N GLY A 486 17.95 -1.78 15.43
CA GLY A 486 17.72 -0.88 14.29
C GLY A 486 18.97 -0.62 13.45
N ASP A 487 20.13 -1.09 13.89
CA ASP A 487 21.35 -0.98 13.09
C ASP A 487 21.44 -2.14 12.10
N GLY A 488 21.90 -1.82 10.88
CA GLY A 488 22.14 -2.80 9.83
C GLY A 488 23.64 -2.94 9.55
N PHE A 489 24.07 -4.12 9.12
CA PHE A 489 25.47 -4.37 8.75
C PHE A 489 25.61 -5.39 7.62
N GLY A 490 26.78 -5.37 6.98
CA GLY A 490 27.14 -6.29 5.90
C GLY A 490 26.90 -5.76 4.49
N GLU A 491 26.38 -4.54 4.33
CA GLU A 491 26.07 -3.89 3.06
C GLU A 491 27.30 -3.64 2.20
N LEU A 492 28.44 -3.27 2.81
CA LEU A 492 29.66 -2.90 2.09
C LEU A 492 30.20 -4.06 1.24
N ALA A 493 30.21 -5.27 1.80
CA ALA A 493 30.65 -6.48 1.08
C ALA A 493 29.75 -6.79 -0.11
N LEU A 494 28.42 -6.58 0.03
CA LEU A 494 27.42 -6.86 -1.00
C LEU A 494 27.43 -5.82 -2.13
N LEU A 495 27.57 -4.52 -1.79
CA LEU A 495 27.54 -3.43 -2.75
C LEU A 495 28.85 -3.32 -3.54
N ARG A 496 29.99 -3.64 -2.92
CA ARG A 496 31.32 -3.48 -3.54
C ARG A 496 31.92 -4.80 -4.04
N ASP A 497 31.21 -5.92 -3.87
CA ASP A 497 31.69 -7.27 -4.22
C ASP A 497 33.09 -7.55 -3.67
N ARG A 498 33.27 -7.29 -2.37
CA ARG A 498 34.56 -7.40 -1.66
C ARG A 498 34.40 -8.26 -0.41
N PRO A 499 35.50 -8.86 0.11
CA PRO A 499 35.48 -9.53 1.41
C PRO A 499 34.96 -8.62 2.53
N ARG A 500 34.46 -9.24 3.62
CA ARG A 500 33.94 -8.51 4.79
C ARG A 500 34.99 -7.54 5.34
N SER A 501 34.64 -6.28 5.53
CA SER A 501 35.53 -5.22 6.00
C SER A 501 35.82 -5.29 7.51
N ALA A 502 34.97 -5.95 8.28
CA ALA A 502 35.08 -6.07 9.73
C ALA A 502 34.52 -7.44 10.21
N THR A 503 34.90 -7.83 11.41
CA THR A 503 34.25 -8.90 12.16
C THR A 503 33.12 -8.31 12.98
N VAL A 504 31.93 -8.90 12.95
CA VAL A 504 30.82 -8.50 13.79
C VAL A 504 30.49 -9.64 14.76
N ARG A 505 30.74 -9.40 16.05
CA ARG A 505 30.63 -10.36 17.14
C ARG A 505 29.48 -10.01 18.06
N THR A 506 28.73 -10.99 18.50
CA THR A 506 27.63 -10.82 19.44
C THR A 506 28.16 -10.61 20.85
N SER A 507 27.79 -9.49 21.51
CA SER A 507 28.11 -9.26 22.92
C SER A 507 27.05 -9.86 23.85
N THR A 508 25.82 -10.01 23.38
CA THR A 508 24.70 -10.67 24.07
C THR A 508 24.09 -11.71 23.14
N GLU A 509 23.13 -12.51 23.63
CA GLU A 509 22.23 -13.24 22.73
C GLU A 509 21.48 -12.25 21.85
N VAL A 510 21.51 -12.45 20.52
CA VAL A 510 20.93 -11.52 19.56
C VAL A 510 19.89 -12.19 18.66
N LYS A 511 18.88 -11.43 18.27
CA LYS A 511 18.00 -11.77 17.18
C LYS A 511 18.27 -10.85 16.01
N LEU A 512 18.68 -11.42 14.90
CA LEU A 512 18.94 -10.74 13.65
C LEU A 512 17.84 -11.06 12.65
N LEU A 513 17.64 -10.15 11.71
CA LEU A 513 16.84 -10.36 10.51
C LEU A 513 17.80 -10.34 9.32
N ALA A 514 17.99 -11.48 8.68
CA ALA A 514 18.90 -11.65 7.56
C ALA A 514 18.18 -11.46 6.24
N LEU A 515 18.77 -10.73 5.32
CA LEU A 515 18.32 -10.53 3.95
C LEU A 515 19.37 -11.12 3.00
N GLU A 516 18.97 -12.04 2.15
CA GLU A 516 19.88 -12.64 1.17
C GLU A 516 20.40 -11.60 0.16
N ARG A 517 21.61 -11.84 -0.39
CA ARG A 517 22.29 -10.92 -1.33
C ARG A 517 21.37 -10.46 -2.47
N ASP A 518 20.73 -11.37 -3.19
CA ASP A 518 19.93 -11.04 -4.37
C ASP A 518 18.71 -10.19 -4.01
N ALA A 519 18.11 -10.48 -2.86
CA ALA A 519 17.00 -9.71 -2.32
C ALA A 519 17.44 -8.31 -1.89
N PHE A 520 18.62 -8.20 -1.27
CA PHE A 520 19.21 -6.92 -0.88
C PHE A 520 19.54 -6.06 -2.09
N LEU A 521 20.26 -6.61 -3.09
CA LEU A 521 20.62 -5.88 -4.31
C LEU A 521 19.38 -5.47 -5.12
N THR A 522 18.35 -6.32 -5.17
CA THR A 522 17.07 -5.98 -5.82
C THR A 522 16.36 -4.83 -5.09
N ALA A 523 16.38 -4.84 -3.76
CA ALA A 523 15.75 -3.79 -2.96
C ALA A 523 16.45 -2.44 -3.13
N VAL A 524 17.78 -2.43 -3.08
CA VAL A 524 18.59 -1.21 -3.27
C VAL A 524 18.54 -0.74 -4.72
N GLY A 525 18.52 -1.66 -5.71
CA GLY A 525 18.41 -1.34 -7.14
C GLY A 525 17.02 -0.82 -7.55
N GLY A 526 15.95 -1.19 -6.84
CA GLY A 526 14.59 -0.68 -7.07
C GLY A 526 14.31 0.69 -6.45
N ALA A 527 15.26 1.25 -5.70
CA ALA A 527 15.16 2.55 -5.05
C ALA A 527 15.72 3.65 -5.93
N ASP A 528 15.45 3.83 -7.21
CA ASP A 528 15.99 4.90 -8.08
C ASP A 528 17.46 5.33 -7.77
N VAL A 529 18.23 4.44 -7.15
CA VAL A 529 19.67 4.52 -7.08
C VAL A 529 20.14 3.95 -8.42
N PRO A 530 20.71 4.72 -9.32
CA PRO A 530 21.14 4.23 -10.62
C PRO A 530 22.24 3.17 -10.43
N LEU A 531 21.84 1.90 -10.47
CA LEU A 531 22.76 0.75 -10.51
C LEU A 531 23.22 0.42 -11.94
N SER A 532 22.76 1.15 -12.95
CA SER A 532 23.16 1.00 -14.34
C SER A 532 24.10 2.14 -14.75
N GLY A 533 25.30 1.98 -14.48
CA GLY A 533 26.40 2.83 -14.83
C GLY A 533 27.45 2.60 -13.78
N SER A 534 28.64 2.16 -14.18
CA SER A 534 29.80 2.14 -13.35
C SER A 534 29.61 3.11 -12.19
N PHE A 535 29.59 2.58 -10.95
CA PHE A 535 29.70 3.44 -9.78
C PHE A 535 30.92 4.30 -10.05
N ASP A 536 30.66 5.48 -10.60
CA ASP A 536 31.71 6.45 -10.80
C ASP A 536 32.18 6.77 -9.40
N THR A 537 33.44 6.49 -9.14
CA THR A 537 34.07 6.73 -7.84
C THR A 537 33.90 8.18 -7.37
N ALA A 538 33.41 9.06 -8.25
CA ALA A 538 33.06 10.45 -7.98
C ALA A 538 31.77 10.60 -7.12
N ASP A 539 30.71 9.77 -7.29
CA ASP A 539 29.46 9.93 -6.54
C ASP A 539 29.55 9.35 -5.11
N VAL A 540 30.30 8.27 -4.92
CA VAL A 540 30.59 7.73 -3.58
C VAL A 540 31.56 8.65 -2.83
N ARG A 541 32.49 9.30 -3.53
CA ARG A 541 33.37 10.34 -2.95
C ARG A 541 32.57 11.56 -2.51
N GLY A 542 31.48 11.93 -3.20
CA GLY A 542 30.64 13.07 -2.85
C GLY A 542 29.86 12.90 -1.54
N GLU A 543 29.42 11.69 -1.19
CA GLU A 543 28.73 11.42 0.10
C GLU A 543 29.74 11.31 1.27
N ASP A 544 30.88 10.66 1.07
CA ASP A 544 31.99 10.65 2.03
C ASP A 544 32.52 12.08 2.27
N HIS A 545 32.60 12.90 1.21
CA HIS A 545 33.00 14.30 1.27
C HIS A 545 31.96 15.18 1.98
N ALA A 546 30.66 14.94 1.78
CA ALA A 546 29.61 15.67 2.49
C ALA A 546 29.62 15.37 4.00
N GLU A 547 29.90 14.13 4.40
CA GLU A 547 30.01 13.75 5.80
C GLU A 547 31.27 14.36 6.44
N LEU A 548 32.38 14.37 5.72
CA LEU A 548 33.62 15.01 6.16
C LEU A 548 33.45 16.53 6.29
N LEU A 549 32.83 17.19 5.30
CA LEU A 549 32.48 18.61 5.37
C LEU A 549 31.58 18.92 6.56
N ALA A 550 30.56 18.07 6.81
CA ALA A 550 29.62 18.25 7.94
C ALA A 550 30.31 18.17 9.32
N ARG A 551 31.46 17.50 9.40
CA ARG A 551 32.26 17.38 10.64
C ARG A 551 33.18 18.58 10.88
N THR A 552 33.48 19.38 9.84
CA THR A 552 34.33 20.57 10.01
C THR A 552 33.60 21.59 10.91
N PRO A 553 34.29 22.21 11.87
CA PRO A 553 33.70 23.16 12.83
C PRO A 553 32.87 24.27 12.17
N LEU A 554 33.30 24.74 11.01
CA LEU A 554 32.65 25.81 10.26
C LEU A 554 31.26 25.40 9.72
N LEU A 555 31.08 24.14 9.35
CA LEU A 555 29.88 23.64 8.69
C LEU A 555 28.93 22.90 9.65
N GLN A 556 29.35 22.74 10.93
CA GLN A 556 28.47 22.20 11.97
C GLN A 556 27.22 23.09 12.13
N GLY A 557 26.05 22.46 12.04
CA GLY A 557 24.76 23.16 12.14
C GLY A 557 24.19 23.69 10.82
N ILE A 558 24.88 23.52 9.70
CA ILE A 558 24.34 23.75 8.36
C ILE A 558 23.54 22.50 7.94
N GLY A 559 22.35 22.72 7.34
CA GLY A 559 21.49 21.61 6.89
C GLY A 559 22.23 20.70 5.89
N TYR A 560 22.13 19.39 6.07
CA TYR A 560 22.80 18.36 5.27
C TYR A 560 22.69 18.58 3.74
N ARG A 561 21.55 19.08 3.27
CA ARG A 561 21.36 19.38 1.84
C ARG A 561 22.33 20.42 1.30
N ALA A 562 22.59 21.48 2.06
CA ALA A 562 23.52 22.54 1.67
C ALA A 562 24.97 22.03 1.71
N VAL A 563 25.32 21.19 2.70
CA VAL A 563 26.64 20.54 2.78
C VAL A 563 26.84 19.55 1.64
N ALA A 564 25.82 18.79 1.26
CA ALA A 564 25.87 17.87 0.12
C ALA A 564 25.97 18.61 -1.23
N GLU A 565 25.42 19.80 -1.36
CA GLU A 565 25.60 20.68 -2.52
C GLU A 565 27.04 21.21 -2.60
N LEU A 566 27.63 21.61 -1.47
CA LEU A 566 29.04 21.98 -1.38
C LEU A 566 29.95 20.83 -1.77
N ALA A 567 29.71 19.62 -1.27
CA ALA A 567 30.52 18.44 -1.57
C ALA A 567 30.53 18.09 -3.06
N ARG A 568 29.39 18.28 -3.74
CA ARG A 568 29.28 18.03 -5.19
C ARG A 568 30.05 19.06 -6.05
N GLY A 569 30.17 20.29 -5.58
CA GLY A 569 30.94 21.34 -6.23
C GLY A 569 32.42 21.34 -5.85
N ALA A 570 32.84 20.53 -4.87
CA ALA A 570 34.21 20.50 -4.39
C ALA A 570 35.13 19.76 -5.34
N VAL A 571 36.38 20.26 -5.47
CA VAL A 571 37.43 19.66 -6.28
C VAL A 571 38.43 18.99 -5.36
N VAL A 572 38.76 17.71 -5.62
CA VAL A 572 39.79 16.99 -4.88
C VAL A 572 41.07 16.94 -5.71
N HIS A 573 42.17 17.34 -5.09
CA HIS A 573 43.50 17.33 -5.74
C HIS A 573 44.59 16.91 -4.75
N GLU A 574 45.70 16.41 -5.28
CA GLU A 574 46.88 16.03 -4.51
C GLU A 574 47.90 17.14 -4.53
N VAL A 575 48.56 17.36 -3.40
CA VAL A 575 49.60 18.35 -3.20
C VAL A 575 50.85 17.66 -2.67
N ALA A 576 52.00 17.88 -3.34
CA ALA A 576 53.24 17.26 -2.93
C ALA A 576 53.81 17.88 -1.64
N SER A 577 54.56 17.07 -0.88
CA SER A 577 55.30 17.54 0.31
C SER A 577 56.16 18.75 -0.02
N GLY A 578 56.17 19.74 0.89
CA GLY A 578 56.94 21.00 0.74
C GLY A 578 56.21 22.08 -0.07
N THR A 579 55.03 21.82 -0.61
CA THR A 579 54.25 22.81 -1.37
C THR A 579 53.48 23.75 -0.41
N GLN A 580 53.54 25.05 -0.69
CA GLN A 580 52.69 26.04 -0.02
C GLN A 580 51.28 25.96 -0.62
N ILE A 581 50.33 25.50 0.16
CA ILE A 581 48.93 25.35 -0.25
C ILE A 581 48.27 26.72 -0.28
N VAL A 582 48.57 27.56 0.70
CA VAL A 582 48.07 28.91 0.87
C VAL A 582 49.21 29.81 1.32
N THR A 583 49.30 31.01 0.78
CA THR A 583 50.37 31.97 1.12
C THR A 583 49.81 33.18 1.85
N ALA A 584 50.37 33.56 2.97
CA ALA A 584 49.97 34.75 3.73
C ALA A 584 50.00 36.01 2.87
N GLY A 585 48.95 36.84 2.93
CA GLY A 585 48.83 38.07 2.14
C GLY A 585 48.23 37.86 0.73
N GLU A 586 48.08 36.64 0.24
CA GLU A 586 47.48 36.34 -1.04
C GLU A 586 45.95 36.52 -0.97
N ILE A 587 45.33 37.00 -2.06
CA ILE A 587 43.87 37.11 -2.20
C ILE A 587 43.41 35.86 -2.94
N ASP A 588 42.86 34.93 -2.20
CA ASP A 588 42.32 33.68 -2.70
C ASP A 588 40.96 33.41 -2.02
N ASP A 589 39.98 32.91 -2.78
CA ASP A 589 38.58 32.78 -2.35
C ASP A 589 38.19 31.31 -2.17
N ASP A 590 39.15 30.40 -1.94
CA ASP A 590 38.89 28.98 -1.77
C ASP A 590 38.99 28.53 -0.30
N TYR A 591 38.11 27.62 0.10
CA TYR A 591 38.14 26.93 1.39
C TYR A 591 38.64 25.50 1.20
N HIS A 592 39.59 25.10 2.00
CA HIS A 592 40.25 23.81 1.89
C HIS A 592 39.95 22.92 3.11
N VAL A 593 39.76 21.61 2.87
CA VAL A 593 39.69 20.58 3.90
C VAL A 593 40.74 19.52 3.60
N LEU A 594 41.52 19.18 4.60
CA LEU A 594 42.56 18.15 4.48
C LEU A 594 41.87 16.76 4.57
N LEU A 595 42.00 15.97 3.50
CA LEU A 595 41.44 14.61 3.42
C LEU A 595 42.45 13.57 3.90
N ASP A 596 43.74 13.75 3.53
CA ASP A 596 44.85 12.86 3.89
C ASP A 596 46.14 13.64 3.94
N GLY A 597 47.12 13.18 4.76
CA GLY A 597 48.37 13.82 4.97
C GLY A 597 48.40 14.78 6.16
N ARG A 598 49.46 15.58 6.24
CA ARG A 598 49.68 16.60 7.29
C ARG A 598 50.13 17.90 6.69
N ALA A 599 49.60 19.01 7.21
CA ALA A 599 50.03 20.35 6.84
C ALA A 599 50.27 21.22 8.07
N THR A 600 51.13 22.21 7.97
CA THR A 600 51.46 23.14 9.06
C THR A 600 51.03 24.56 8.72
N VAL A 601 50.37 25.22 9.66
CA VAL A 601 50.01 26.65 9.58
C VAL A 601 51.17 27.49 10.13
N ILE A 602 51.63 28.43 9.32
CA ILE A 602 52.74 29.34 9.64
C ILE A 602 52.22 30.78 9.65
N VAL A 603 52.44 31.48 10.76
CA VAL A 603 52.07 32.88 10.92
C VAL A 603 53.36 33.68 11.19
N GLY A 604 53.76 34.56 10.23
CA GLY A 604 55.08 35.16 10.24
C GLY A 604 56.15 34.08 10.02
N ASP A 605 57.14 33.97 10.93
CA ASP A 605 58.17 32.95 10.90
C ASP A 605 57.94 31.78 11.88
N GLU A 606 56.80 31.78 12.57
CA GLU A 606 56.48 30.76 13.58
C GLU A 606 55.50 29.71 13.09
N ARG A 607 55.83 28.41 13.29
CA ARG A 607 54.91 27.28 13.13
C ARG A 607 53.92 27.27 14.29
N ARG A 608 52.62 27.48 14.02
CA ARG A 608 51.58 27.60 15.08
C ARG A 608 50.75 26.36 15.28
N THR A 609 50.29 25.73 14.22
CA THR A 609 49.33 24.63 14.32
C THR A 609 49.57 23.60 13.23
N GLN A 610 49.48 22.33 13.58
CA GLN A 610 49.47 21.23 12.63
C GLN A 610 48.02 20.87 12.27
N LEU A 611 47.74 20.75 10.98
CA LEU A 611 46.45 20.32 10.44
C LEU A 611 46.51 18.82 10.16
N LEU A 612 45.44 18.13 10.57
CA LEU A 612 45.24 16.69 10.41
C LEU A 612 44.05 16.42 9.48
N PRO A 613 43.89 15.19 8.95
CA PRO A 613 42.74 14.82 8.14
C PRO A 613 41.40 15.13 8.85
N GLY A 614 40.51 15.86 8.14
CA GLY A 614 39.27 16.41 8.66
C GLY A 614 39.32 17.88 9.08
N ASP A 615 40.52 18.48 9.20
CA ASP A 615 40.68 19.91 9.50
C ASP A 615 40.45 20.77 8.25
N GLY A 616 39.69 21.87 8.44
CA GLY A 616 39.44 22.87 7.41
C GLY A 616 40.28 24.14 7.65
N PHE A 617 40.68 24.82 6.58
CA PHE A 617 41.42 26.09 6.65
C PHE A 617 41.08 27.03 5.52
N GLY A 618 41.33 28.32 5.72
CA GLY A 618 41.07 29.37 4.74
C GLY A 618 39.70 30.06 4.94
N GLU A 619 38.93 29.67 5.94
CA GLU A 619 37.61 30.19 6.25
C GLU A 619 37.58 31.70 6.52
N ILE A 620 38.61 32.23 7.17
CA ILE A 620 38.70 33.66 7.54
C ILE A 620 38.77 34.53 6.27
N ALA A 621 39.65 34.18 5.33
CA ALA A 621 39.77 34.90 4.08
C ALA A 621 38.49 34.86 3.25
N VAL A 622 37.86 33.70 3.15
CA VAL A 622 36.64 33.47 2.38
C VAL A 622 35.41 34.21 2.97
N LEU A 623 35.20 34.11 4.28
CA LEU A 623 34.03 34.69 4.94
C LEU A 623 34.12 36.21 5.07
N HIS A 624 35.30 36.74 5.37
CA HIS A 624 35.54 38.19 5.59
C HIS A 624 36.07 38.92 4.36
N ARG A 625 36.39 38.21 3.27
CA ARG A 625 36.95 38.76 2.03
C ARG A 625 38.23 39.59 2.28
N VAL A 626 39.13 39.02 3.08
CA VAL A 626 40.40 39.59 3.43
C VAL A 626 41.52 38.71 2.86
N PRO A 627 42.77 39.26 2.68
CA PRO A 627 43.90 38.43 2.30
C PRO A 627 44.16 37.30 3.31
N ARG A 628 44.80 36.23 2.86
CA ARG A 628 45.19 35.08 3.69
C ARG A 628 45.98 35.51 4.91
N SER A 629 45.54 35.08 6.09
CA SER A 629 46.18 35.48 7.37
C SER A 629 47.41 34.63 7.72
N ALA A 630 47.58 33.48 7.08
CA ALA A 630 48.67 32.53 7.35
C ALA A 630 49.11 31.81 6.08
N THR A 631 50.34 31.29 6.07
CA THR A 631 50.81 30.32 5.09
C THR A 631 50.55 28.91 5.57
N VAL A 632 50.02 28.04 4.70
CA VAL A 632 49.84 26.61 4.99
C VAL A 632 50.77 25.80 4.11
N LEU A 633 51.66 25.03 4.75
CA LEU A 633 52.68 24.22 4.10
C LEU A 633 52.36 22.73 4.25
N ALA A 634 52.38 21.98 3.16
CA ALA A 634 52.25 20.52 3.19
C ALA A 634 53.54 19.90 3.76
N GLU A 635 53.48 19.18 4.87
CA GLU A 635 54.61 18.46 5.47
C GLU A 635 54.91 17.13 4.76
N GLU A 636 53.88 16.49 4.26
CA GLU A 636 53.92 15.27 3.45
C GLU A 636 52.97 15.40 2.24
N ASN A 637 52.90 14.38 1.39
CA ASN A 637 51.92 14.42 0.30
C ASN A 637 50.49 14.49 0.90
N CYS A 638 49.77 15.53 0.53
CA CYS A 638 48.43 15.79 1.05
C CYS A 638 47.39 15.63 -0.03
N THR A 639 46.21 15.11 0.34
CA THR A 639 45.00 15.16 -0.49
C THR A 639 44.07 16.22 0.10
N LEU A 640 43.69 17.20 -0.72
CA LEU A 640 42.86 18.32 -0.32
C LEU A 640 41.51 18.27 -1.05
N MET A 641 40.48 18.67 -0.36
CA MET A 641 39.18 19.00 -0.94
C MET A 641 39.00 20.53 -0.88
N THR A 642 38.81 21.14 -2.04
CA THR A 642 38.66 22.58 -2.20
C THR A 642 37.24 22.95 -2.59
N VAL A 643 36.66 23.87 -1.86
CA VAL A 643 35.30 24.42 -2.04
C VAL A 643 35.42 25.90 -2.40
N SER A 644 34.68 26.33 -3.44
CA SER A 644 34.68 27.75 -3.82
C SER A 644 34.08 28.63 -2.71
N GLY A 645 34.69 29.81 -2.49
CA GLY A 645 34.17 30.73 -1.48
C GLY A 645 32.78 31.26 -1.77
N ALA A 646 32.40 31.32 -3.04
CA ALA A 646 31.01 31.68 -3.41
C ALA A 646 30.01 30.67 -2.89
N ASP A 647 30.26 29.37 -3.08
CA ASP A 647 29.40 28.28 -2.64
C ASP A 647 29.36 28.16 -1.11
N LEU A 648 30.55 28.33 -0.48
CA LEU A 648 30.65 28.32 0.98
C LEU A 648 29.82 29.45 1.60
N ARG A 649 29.94 30.69 1.09
CA ARG A 649 29.15 31.83 1.57
C ARG A 649 27.65 31.65 1.35
N ALA A 650 27.25 31.09 0.22
CA ALA A 650 25.86 30.75 -0.05
C ALA A 650 25.30 29.75 0.98
N ALA A 651 26.04 28.69 1.28
CA ALA A 651 25.65 27.69 2.27
C ALA A 651 25.57 28.27 3.70
N VAL A 652 26.53 29.11 4.10
CA VAL A 652 26.57 29.76 5.43
C VAL A 652 25.47 30.81 5.57
N SER A 653 24.99 31.43 4.48
CA SER A 653 23.91 32.43 4.49
C SER A 653 22.51 31.82 4.65
N THR A 654 22.31 30.54 4.45
CA THR A 654 21.07 29.84 4.71
C THR A 654 20.74 29.76 6.20
N ARG A 655 19.48 29.41 6.58
CA ARG A 655 18.93 29.50 7.95
C ARG A 655 19.77 28.82 9.07
N GLY A 656 20.69 27.90 8.72
CA GLY A 656 21.67 27.30 9.62
C GLY A 656 22.96 28.12 9.83
N GLY A 657 23.22 29.08 8.98
CA GLY A 657 24.45 29.89 9.00
C GLY A 657 24.56 30.93 10.13
N ARG A 658 23.53 31.09 10.95
CA ARG A 658 23.57 31.99 12.11
C ARG A 658 24.47 31.45 13.22
N VAL A 659 24.45 30.15 13.44
CA VAL A 659 25.26 29.46 14.45
C VAL A 659 26.72 29.37 13.98
N ALA A 660 26.94 29.10 12.69
CA ALA A 660 28.27 29.07 12.09
C ALA A 660 28.97 30.45 12.13
N ARG A 661 28.21 31.54 11.91
CA ARG A 661 28.74 32.91 12.06
C ARG A 661 29.12 33.25 13.50
N MET A 662 28.40 32.78 14.49
CA MET A 662 28.75 32.95 15.91
C MET A 662 29.99 32.13 16.31
N ALA A 663 30.14 30.92 15.77
CA ALA A 663 31.31 30.09 15.99
C ALA A 663 32.58 30.70 15.35
N ALA A 664 32.47 31.22 14.12
CA ALA A 664 33.56 31.90 13.43
C ALA A 664 33.99 33.23 14.13
N ALA A 665 33.02 33.97 14.70
CA ALA A 665 33.31 35.15 15.50
C ALA A 665 34.06 34.82 16.82
N ALA A 666 33.68 33.70 17.45
CA ALA A 666 34.33 33.24 18.69
C ALA A 666 35.78 32.77 18.46
N THR A 667 36.09 32.18 17.30
CA THR A 667 37.46 31.81 16.91
C THR A 667 38.30 33.04 16.58
N THR A 668 37.69 34.10 16.07
CA THR A 668 38.39 35.36 15.76
C THR A 668 38.73 36.13 17.04
N ASP A 669 37.86 36.11 18.05
CA ASP A 669 38.16 36.73 19.37
C ASP A 669 39.26 35.97 20.13
N ALA A 670 39.28 34.62 20.05
CA ALA A 670 40.34 33.82 20.64
C ALA A 670 41.71 34.07 19.96
N SER A 671 41.74 34.37 18.65
CA SER A 671 42.97 34.74 17.95
C SER A 671 43.41 36.18 18.21
N ALA A 672 42.48 37.09 18.49
CA ALA A 672 42.78 38.49 18.84
C ALA A 672 43.32 38.64 20.26
N ASP A 673 42.86 37.83 21.21
CA ASP A 673 43.41 37.77 22.58
C ASP A 673 44.81 37.10 22.63
N ALA A 674 45.06 36.13 21.75
CA ALA A 674 46.40 35.52 21.60
C ALA A 674 47.44 36.47 20.96
N THR A 675 47.01 37.57 20.32
CA THR A 675 47.86 38.58 19.72
C THR A 675 48.17 39.73 20.70
N ARG A 676 47.49 39.78 21.85
CA ARG A 676 47.67 40.80 22.92
C ARG A 676 48.38 40.29 24.17
N ALA A 677 48.69 39.00 24.23
CA ALA A 677 49.56 38.39 25.22
C ALA A 677 50.91 38.07 24.59
#